data_2f412c88c12cb446e40fdafa03d9dc6a
#
_entry.id   2f412c88c12cb446e40fdafa03d9dc6a
#
_cell.length_a   1.000
_cell.length_b   1.000
_cell.length_c   1.000
_cell.angle_alpha   90.00
_cell.angle_beta   90.00
_cell.angle_gamma   90.00
#
_symmetry.space_group_name_H-M   'P 1'
#
loop_
_entity.id
_entity.type
_entity.pdbx_description
1 polymer ?
#
loop_
_entity_poly.entity_id
_entity_poly.type
_entity_poly.pdbx_seq_one_letter_code
_entity_poly.pdbx_strand_id
1 'polypeptide(L)'
;MMRFLSMPTAACCCVCVAVVAPAHAEADAPPVATGDSVLTLGKVQAASPLAVGSSARNVFSSVDILGGDLLQDQQVDNTALLLLRAPGVQVTQFKMGVEGGRFSFRGFNGEGRINAVKLLIDGIPSNDNNGAMPYLDAVFPLEIAALEIVRGTNDPCYGLNAIAGSVEVLTRSGGNDGHASVTVGSFGTREVQALQGIEHGGWSQNYFAAWRDSDGYRDHDDARKRAFAGKWFYTDPDARWRAGLSARYYDDAALEAGYLDAATAQSAPRSSPYYARDDRSARQIGQVGLHLDARLSDTVQSSTTLYWNRYQNRRWVRFTAASVQQERDTDETQRGFLSKLSWVPQVDWAESFALEGGVDGQWQDSTSQRYRTVARVRTMPLRDWDFDLHTRGAYVQAVLRPSARLQLVPGYRVDWVGGQFRDLSSGARYPTYAYGTIRQPKLSAVYKLTEQTSAYANIGRSFQIGSGNGAYRTQARNLGPSFNDGWETGVKFVGAQQRWDARVAYWEQRASDEVATIFGVNGSVGTGEVGNVGKTLRRGWDAQLNLHPNERWMLWLAYSRQRALIETPDPSAPMTRGKEIENVPHFLASAGVDWQATSRLKLSAWGNAQGDYYVERSNTLGRYGGYALANLGASWDLGAQREISVQLKNLTDRHYVYVWYDSGSSGQSPGDGRALYVTLSWGW
;
A
#
# COMPACT_ATOMS: atom_id res chain seq x y z
N MET A 1 22.23 -30.33 -15.32
CA MET A 1 23.30 -29.76 -16.14
C MET A 1 22.64 -28.90 -17.22
N MET A 2 22.38 -27.64 -16.91
CA MET A 2 21.78 -26.70 -17.88
C MET A 2 22.60 -25.41 -17.81
N ARG A 3 23.21 -25.09 -18.94
CA ARG A 3 24.14 -23.97 -19.13
C ARG A 3 23.39 -22.64 -18.94
N PHE A 4 23.91 -21.81 -18.06
CA PHE A 4 23.58 -20.38 -18.04
C PHE A 4 24.25 -19.71 -19.23
N LEU A 5 23.45 -19.15 -20.15
CA LEU A 5 23.92 -18.26 -21.20
C LEU A 5 24.38 -16.94 -20.52
N SER A 6 25.69 -16.72 -20.62
CA SER A 6 26.32 -15.42 -20.36
C SER A 6 25.94 -14.46 -21.48
N MET A 7 25.18 -13.42 -21.20
CA MET A 7 25.03 -12.27 -22.09
C MET A 7 26.24 -11.33 -21.95
N PRO A 8 26.74 -10.76 -23.04
CA PRO A 8 27.89 -9.88 -23.00
C PRO A 8 27.56 -8.52 -22.42
N THR A 9 28.51 -7.99 -21.70
CA THR A 9 28.55 -6.60 -21.20
C THR A 9 28.46 -5.62 -22.38
N ALA A 10 27.31 -4.96 -22.52
CA ALA A 10 27.16 -3.82 -23.42
C ALA A 10 27.76 -2.57 -22.78
N ALA A 11 28.74 -2.01 -23.41
CA ALA A 11 29.38 -0.76 -23.06
C ALA A 11 28.36 0.40 -23.13
N CYS A 12 28.27 1.16 -22.05
CA CYS A 12 27.46 2.36 -21.92
C CYS A 12 28.14 3.49 -22.68
N CYS A 13 27.67 3.81 -23.91
CA CYS A 13 28.05 5.02 -24.64
C CYS A 13 27.26 6.21 -24.03
N CYS A 14 27.94 7.07 -23.30
CA CYS A 14 27.42 8.39 -22.93
C CYS A 14 27.31 9.26 -24.17
N VAL A 15 26.11 9.53 -24.64
CA VAL A 15 25.83 10.61 -25.58
C VAL A 15 25.46 11.85 -24.79
N CYS A 16 26.39 12.80 -24.68
CA CYS A 16 26.12 14.15 -24.20
C CYS A 16 25.40 14.93 -25.30
N VAL A 17 24.11 15.15 -25.14
CA VAL A 17 23.37 16.14 -25.94
C VAL A 17 23.25 17.41 -25.11
N ALA A 18 23.94 18.44 -25.50
CA ALA A 18 23.80 19.79 -24.96
C ALA A 18 22.50 20.39 -25.51
N VAL A 19 21.49 20.55 -24.69
CA VAL A 19 20.26 21.28 -25.01
C VAL A 19 20.31 22.65 -24.33
N VAL A 20 20.34 23.69 -25.14
CA VAL A 20 20.17 25.07 -24.70
C VAL A 20 18.68 25.29 -24.42
N ALA A 21 18.32 25.58 -23.19
CA ALA A 21 16.96 25.87 -22.76
C ALA A 21 16.65 27.37 -22.87
N PRO A 22 15.49 27.78 -23.42
CA PRO A 22 14.94 29.10 -23.15
C PRO A 22 14.21 29.09 -21.79
N ALA A 23 14.50 30.05 -20.96
CA ALA A 23 13.80 30.29 -19.70
C ALA A 23 12.35 30.71 -20.00
N HIS A 24 11.40 29.89 -19.60
CA HIS A 24 9.99 30.25 -19.54
C HIS A 24 9.51 30.21 -18.09
N ALA A 25 8.80 31.26 -17.70
CA ALA A 25 8.20 31.42 -16.39
C ALA A 25 7.22 30.30 -16.11
N GLU A 26 7.36 29.70 -14.94
CA GLU A 26 6.44 28.75 -14.36
C GLU A 26 5.08 29.41 -14.15
N ALA A 27 4.09 29.04 -14.94
CA ALA A 27 2.71 29.35 -14.63
C ALA A 27 2.26 28.35 -13.55
N ASP A 28 2.04 28.84 -12.34
CA ASP A 28 1.41 28.06 -11.27
C ASP A 28 0.12 27.40 -11.80
N ALA A 29 0.12 26.07 -11.89
CA ALA A 29 -1.08 25.31 -12.18
C ALA A 29 -2.11 25.63 -11.08
N PRO A 30 -3.38 25.89 -11.43
CA PRO A 30 -4.38 26.23 -10.42
C PRO A 30 -4.46 25.06 -9.41
N PRO A 31 -4.55 25.36 -8.10
CA PRO A 31 -4.64 24.32 -7.08
C PRO A 31 -5.84 23.43 -7.39
N VAL A 32 -5.59 22.12 -7.40
CA VAL A 32 -6.66 21.14 -7.55
C VAL A 32 -7.67 21.43 -6.46
N ALA A 33 -8.92 21.73 -6.84
CA ALA A 33 -10.00 21.96 -5.90
C ALA A 33 -10.22 20.67 -5.08
N THR A 34 -9.56 20.59 -3.94
CA THR A 34 -9.80 19.55 -2.94
C THR A 34 -11.17 19.82 -2.37
N GLY A 35 -12.09 18.85 -2.50
CA GLY A 35 -13.39 18.95 -1.82
C GLY A 35 -13.18 19.19 -0.32
N ASP A 36 -14.10 19.90 0.33
CA ASP A 36 -14.03 20.35 1.75
C ASP A 36 -13.73 19.27 2.80
N SER A 37 -13.53 18.03 2.37
CA SER A 37 -13.44 16.84 3.23
C SER A 37 -12.09 16.12 3.21
N VAL A 38 -11.17 16.48 2.32
CA VAL A 38 -9.87 15.81 2.16
C VAL A 38 -8.78 16.62 2.85
N LEU A 39 -7.98 15.97 3.71
CA LEU A 39 -6.77 16.57 4.26
C LEU A 39 -5.60 16.26 3.31
N THR A 40 -4.97 17.32 2.81
CA THR A 40 -3.82 17.21 1.91
C THR A 40 -2.57 17.68 2.63
N LEU A 41 -1.54 16.84 2.66
CA LEU A 41 -0.20 17.18 3.09
C LEU A 41 0.69 17.34 1.85
N GLY A 42 1.32 18.50 1.71
CA GLY A 42 2.21 18.78 0.59
C GLY A 42 1.50 19.20 -0.70
N LYS A 43 2.29 19.41 -1.75
CA LYS A 43 1.80 19.80 -3.07
C LYS A 43 1.44 18.55 -3.89
N VAL A 44 0.26 18.55 -4.49
CA VAL A 44 -0.20 17.46 -5.37
C VAL A 44 -0.24 17.96 -6.80
N GLN A 45 0.51 17.33 -7.68
CA GLN A 45 0.39 17.57 -9.12
C GLN A 45 -0.85 16.85 -9.66
N ALA A 46 -1.71 17.54 -10.38
CA ALA A 46 -2.89 16.94 -10.98
C ALA A 46 -2.49 15.92 -12.05
N ALA A 47 -2.94 14.68 -11.89
CA ALA A 47 -2.61 13.60 -12.81
C ALA A 47 -3.19 13.78 -14.22
N SER A 48 -4.29 14.53 -14.37
CA SER A 48 -4.93 14.84 -15.65
C SER A 48 -5.92 16.01 -15.54
N PRO A 49 -5.93 16.94 -16.48
CA PRO A 49 -6.97 17.99 -16.56
C PRO A 49 -8.37 17.42 -16.87
N LEU A 50 -8.46 16.19 -17.38
CA LEU A 50 -9.71 15.47 -17.65
C LEU A 50 -10.08 14.48 -16.54
N ALA A 51 -9.25 14.32 -15.51
CA ALA A 51 -9.59 13.45 -14.39
C ALA A 51 -10.86 14.00 -13.72
N VAL A 52 -11.97 13.34 -13.94
CA VAL A 52 -13.17 13.46 -13.10
C VAL A 52 -12.68 13.16 -11.70
N GLY A 53 -12.99 14.03 -10.75
CA GLY A 53 -12.50 13.92 -9.38
C GLY A 53 -12.51 12.46 -8.94
N SER A 54 -11.38 11.98 -8.45
CA SER A 54 -11.27 10.57 -8.06
C SER A 54 -12.40 10.22 -7.11
N SER A 55 -12.90 9.00 -7.20
CA SER A 55 -13.96 8.50 -6.31
C SER A 55 -13.62 8.70 -4.84
N ALA A 56 -12.34 8.59 -4.47
CA ALA A 56 -11.86 8.85 -3.12
C ALA A 56 -12.12 10.29 -2.65
N ARG A 57 -12.11 11.29 -3.52
CA ARG A 57 -12.47 12.68 -3.19
C ARG A 57 -13.96 12.87 -2.95
N ASN A 58 -14.79 11.99 -3.50
CA ASN A 58 -16.22 11.98 -3.28
C ASN A 58 -16.64 11.14 -2.06
N VAL A 59 -15.72 10.34 -1.50
CA VAL A 59 -15.94 9.54 -0.31
C VAL A 59 -15.61 10.37 0.94
N PHE A 60 -16.62 10.63 1.76
CA PHE A 60 -16.43 11.37 3.00
C PHE A 60 -16.10 10.43 4.16
N SER A 61 -14.92 9.87 4.08
CA SER A 61 -14.29 9.07 5.11
C SER A 61 -12.97 9.72 5.55
N SER A 62 -12.16 9.01 6.29
CA SER A 62 -10.79 9.40 6.57
C SER A 62 -9.94 9.25 5.31
N VAL A 63 -9.88 10.29 4.50
CA VAL A 63 -9.04 10.39 3.29
C VAL A 63 -7.86 11.29 3.60
N ASP A 64 -6.67 10.84 3.24
CA ASP A 64 -5.43 11.61 3.31
C ASP A 64 -4.73 11.57 1.97
N ILE A 65 -4.22 12.71 1.53
CA ILE A 65 -3.38 12.84 0.35
C ILE A 65 -2.00 13.34 0.81
N LEU A 66 -0.97 12.56 0.56
CA LEU A 66 0.42 12.92 0.81
C LEU A 66 1.05 13.32 -0.52
N GLY A 67 1.43 14.60 -0.65
CA GLY A 67 2.07 15.12 -1.87
C GLY A 67 3.47 14.59 -2.06
N GLY A 68 3.89 14.46 -3.33
CA GLY A 68 5.21 13.97 -3.69
C GLY A 68 6.36 14.77 -3.10
N ASP A 69 6.20 16.09 -2.96
CA ASP A 69 7.20 17.00 -2.37
C ASP A 69 7.60 16.63 -0.92
N LEU A 70 6.71 15.95 -0.19
CA LEU A 70 6.99 15.44 1.16
C LEU A 70 7.61 14.04 1.17
N LEU A 71 7.54 13.32 0.06
CA LEU A 71 7.89 11.91 -0.03
C LEU A 71 9.19 11.68 -0.78
N GLN A 72 9.48 12.51 -1.80
CA GLN A 72 10.64 12.36 -2.67
C GLN A 72 11.98 12.49 -1.94
N ASP A 73 12.05 13.31 -0.90
CA ASP A 73 13.25 13.50 -0.07
C ASP A 73 13.44 12.38 0.98
N GLN A 74 12.49 11.45 1.10
CA GLN A 74 12.56 10.40 2.11
C GLN A 74 13.38 9.21 1.62
N GLN A 75 14.48 8.96 2.29
CA GLN A 75 15.25 7.74 2.07
C GLN A 75 14.56 6.56 2.76
N VAL A 76 14.00 5.64 1.99
CA VAL A 76 13.34 4.43 2.50
C VAL A 76 13.82 3.19 1.74
N ASP A 77 13.93 2.08 2.42
CA ASP A 77 14.20 0.78 1.81
C ASP A 77 12.92 0.11 1.27
N ASN A 78 11.76 0.57 1.74
CA ASN A 78 10.45 0.10 1.33
C ASN A 78 9.45 1.26 1.30
N THR A 79 8.74 1.39 0.20
CA THR A 79 7.78 2.48 -0.04
C THR A 79 6.60 2.49 0.94
N ALA A 80 6.25 1.35 1.54
CA ALA A 80 5.22 1.28 2.58
C ALA A 80 5.53 2.18 3.79
N LEU A 81 6.81 2.45 4.08
CA LEU A 81 7.20 3.34 5.19
C LEU A 81 6.75 4.79 5.01
N LEU A 82 6.54 5.23 3.77
CA LEU A 82 6.01 6.56 3.48
C LEU A 82 4.58 6.75 4.00
N LEU A 83 3.81 5.66 4.07
CA LEU A 83 2.43 5.66 4.56
C LEU A 83 2.31 5.91 6.07
N LEU A 84 3.41 5.78 6.84
CA LEU A 84 3.43 6.03 8.29
C LEU A 84 3.07 7.47 8.67
N ARG A 85 3.07 8.41 7.72
CA ARG A 85 2.60 9.79 7.92
C ARG A 85 1.08 9.88 8.09
N ALA A 86 0.32 8.87 7.64
CA ALA A 86 -1.13 8.85 7.81
C ALA A 86 -1.53 8.19 9.14
N PRO A 87 -2.59 8.66 9.82
CA PRO A 87 -3.05 8.07 11.07
C PRO A 87 -3.46 6.60 10.91
N GLY A 88 -3.13 5.78 11.90
CA GLY A 88 -3.58 4.40 12.00
C GLY A 88 -2.96 3.44 11.00
N VAL A 89 -1.94 3.85 10.25
CA VAL A 89 -1.19 2.96 9.37
C VAL A 89 -0.15 2.18 10.17
N GLN A 90 -0.27 0.86 10.14
CA GLN A 90 0.71 -0.09 10.68
C GLN A 90 1.54 -0.62 9.52
N VAL A 91 2.85 -0.57 9.62
CA VAL A 91 3.77 -1.22 8.68
C VAL A 91 4.50 -2.34 9.39
N THR A 92 4.48 -3.53 8.79
CA THR A 92 5.23 -4.70 9.26
C THR A 92 6.23 -5.10 8.19
N GLN A 93 7.50 -5.23 8.57
CA GLN A 93 8.58 -5.58 7.66
C GLN A 93 9.51 -6.58 8.34
N PHE A 94 9.42 -7.85 7.93
CA PHE A 94 10.24 -8.90 8.55
C PHE A 94 11.70 -8.88 8.10
N LYS A 95 12.08 -8.05 7.15
CA LYS A 95 13.47 -7.98 6.64
C LYS A 95 13.99 -9.34 6.16
N MET A 96 13.16 -10.06 5.42
CA MET A 96 13.47 -11.38 4.85
C MET A 96 13.56 -11.28 3.33
N GLY A 97 14.72 -10.95 2.84
CA GLY A 97 15.02 -10.90 1.43
C GLY A 97 14.12 -9.95 0.65
N VAL A 98 13.50 -10.45 -0.41
CA VAL A 98 12.56 -9.69 -1.25
C VAL A 98 11.16 -9.58 -0.65
N GLU A 99 10.95 -10.01 0.59
CA GLU A 99 9.64 -9.87 1.23
C GLU A 99 9.33 -8.39 1.45
N GLY A 100 8.35 -7.88 0.71
CA GLY A 100 7.93 -6.50 0.74
C GLY A 100 7.34 -6.09 2.09
N GLY A 101 7.36 -4.79 2.36
CA GLY A 101 6.65 -4.22 3.51
C GLY A 101 5.15 -4.46 3.36
N ARG A 102 4.53 -4.81 4.47
CA ARG A 102 3.08 -4.98 4.57
C ARG A 102 2.52 -3.82 5.37
N PHE A 103 1.45 -3.23 4.89
CA PHE A 103 0.77 -2.21 5.66
C PHE A 103 -0.71 -2.54 5.81
N SER A 104 -1.29 -2.05 6.87
CA SER A 104 -2.73 -2.13 7.13
C SER A 104 -3.18 -0.99 8.04
N PHE A 105 -4.47 -0.85 8.21
CA PHE A 105 -5.06 0.13 9.12
C PHE A 105 -6.34 -0.41 9.75
N ARG A 106 -6.84 0.30 10.76
CA ARG A 106 -8.08 -0.02 11.45
C ARG A 106 -8.10 -1.39 12.12
N GLY A 107 -6.93 -1.82 12.64
CA GLY A 107 -6.83 -3.08 13.38
C GLY A 107 -7.00 -4.33 12.53
N PHE A 108 -6.90 -4.22 11.22
CA PHE A 108 -6.58 -5.36 10.37
C PHE A 108 -5.08 -5.59 10.47
N ASN A 109 -4.66 -6.80 10.77
CA ASN A 109 -3.27 -7.04 11.11
C ASN A 109 -2.33 -6.89 9.89
N GLY A 110 -1.17 -6.29 10.11
CA GLY A 110 -0.16 -6.08 9.08
C GLY A 110 0.59 -7.32 8.63
N GLU A 111 0.29 -8.52 9.16
CA GLU A 111 0.98 -9.75 8.79
C GLU A 111 0.47 -10.43 7.52
N GLY A 112 -0.52 -9.84 6.85
CA GLY A 112 -1.08 -10.40 5.61
C GLY A 112 -1.92 -11.67 5.81
N ARG A 113 -2.38 -11.93 7.02
CA ARG A 113 -3.36 -13.00 7.28
C ARG A 113 -4.76 -12.58 6.86
N ILE A 114 -5.03 -11.29 6.93
CA ILE A 114 -6.24 -10.65 6.42
C ILE A 114 -5.80 -9.54 5.48
N ASN A 115 -5.91 -9.76 4.19
CA ASN A 115 -5.55 -8.78 3.18
C ASN A 115 -6.70 -7.77 3.05
N ALA A 116 -6.54 -6.66 3.73
CA ALA A 116 -7.62 -5.74 4.03
C ALA A 116 -7.58 -4.45 3.22
N VAL A 117 -6.51 -4.21 2.48
CA VAL A 117 -6.29 -2.94 1.78
C VAL A 117 -6.14 -3.18 0.28
N LYS A 118 -6.96 -2.48 -0.51
CA LYS A 118 -6.83 -2.43 -1.96
C LYS A 118 -5.67 -1.50 -2.32
N LEU A 119 -4.67 -2.04 -3.00
CA LEU A 119 -3.59 -1.23 -3.59
C LEU A 119 -3.89 -0.93 -5.05
N LEU A 120 -3.70 0.32 -5.44
CA LEU A 120 -3.69 0.75 -6.83
C LEU A 120 -2.37 1.50 -7.11
N ILE A 121 -1.86 1.34 -8.30
CA ILE A 121 -0.75 2.14 -8.84
C ILE A 121 -1.25 2.71 -10.16
N ASP A 122 -1.39 4.04 -10.22
CA ASP A 122 -1.93 4.74 -11.39
C ASP A 122 -3.29 4.19 -11.86
N GLY A 123 -4.19 3.88 -10.91
CA GLY A 123 -5.52 3.31 -11.18
C GLY A 123 -5.52 1.81 -11.47
N ILE A 124 -4.38 1.13 -11.47
CA ILE A 124 -4.27 -0.30 -11.77
C ILE A 124 -4.29 -1.11 -10.46
N PRO A 125 -5.22 -2.06 -10.27
CA PRO A 125 -5.23 -2.97 -9.14
C PRO A 125 -3.91 -3.74 -9.00
N SER A 126 -3.29 -3.67 -7.84
CA SER A 126 -1.91 -4.10 -7.60
C SER A 126 -1.75 -5.00 -6.36
N ASN A 127 -2.80 -5.76 -6.01
CA ASN A 127 -2.74 -6.85 -5.05
C ASN A 127 -2.48 -8.17 -5.79
N ASP A 128 -1.73 -9.10 -5.18
CA ASP A 128 -1.57 -10.46 -5.70
C ASP A 128 -2.80 -11.34 -5.43
N ASN A 129 -2.81 -12.59 -5.87
CA ASN A 129 -3.90 -13.56 -5.68
C ASN A 129 -4.21 -13.83 -4.19
N ASN A 130 -3.27 -13.60 -3.30
CA ASN A 130 -3.50 -13.69 -1.85
C ASN A 130 -3.92 -12.35 -1.23
N GLY A 131 -4.03 -11.29 -2.05
CA GLY A 131 -4.33 -9.93 -1.62
C GLY A 131 -3.16 -9.18 -0.98
N ALA A 132 -1.93 -9.74 -1.01
CA ALA A 132 -0.72 -9.02 -0.62
C ALA A 132 -0.38 -7.92 -1.65
N MET A 133 0.57 -7.05 -1.33
CA MET A 133 0.86 -5.83 -2.08
C MET A 133 2.30 -5.76 -2.59
N PRO A 134 2.81 -6.81 -3.29
CA PRO A 134 4.20 -6.85 -3.73
C PRO A 134 4.56 -5.75 -4.74
N TYR A 135 3.58 -5.23 -5.46
CA TYR A 135 3.77 -4.20 -6.49
C TYR A 135 4.21 -2.85 -5.91
N LEU A 136 3.94 -2.58 -4.63
CA LEU A 136 4.34 -1.33 -3.99
C LEU A 136 5.88 -1.16 -3.95
N ASP A 137 6.62 -2.25 -3.86
CA ASP A 137 8.09 -2.23 -3.83
C ASP A 137 8.69 -1.83 -5.19
N ALA A 138 7.90 -1.91 -6.26
CA ALA A 138 8.30 -1.46 -7.60
C ALA A 138 8.21 0.06 -7.78
N VAL A 139 7.72 0.80 -6.77
CA VAL A 139 7.60 2.26 -6.80
C VAL A 139 8.64 2.88 -5.86
N PHE A 140 9.38 3.86 -6.36
CA PHE A 140 10.41 4.58 -5.61
C PHE A 140 9.96 6.01 -5.28
N PRO A 141 10.50 6.62 -4.21
CA PRO A 141 10.06 7.95 -3.77
C PRO A 141 10.08 9.04 -4.84
N LEU A 142 11.12 9.10 -5.68
CA LEU A 142 11.29 10.17 -6.67
C LEU A 142 10.17 10.21 -7.73
N GLU A 143 9.59 9.07 -8.08
CA GLU A 143 8.52 9.02 -9.09
C GLU A 143 7.13 9.31 -8.54
N ILE A 144 6.95 9.37 -7.19
CA ILE A 144 5.65 9.54 -6.58
C ILE A 144 5.18 10.99 -6.72
N ALA A 145 4.03 11.19 -7.34
CA ALA A 145 3.33 12.48 -7.38
C ALA A 145 2.45 12.67 -6.14
N ALA A 146 1.76 11.62 -5.72
CA ALA A 146 0.95 11.61 -4.50
C ALA A 146 0.64 10.19 -4.02
N LEU A 147 0.38 10.05 -2.72
CA LEU A 147 -0.26 8.86 -2.12
C LEU A 147 -1.64 9.26 -1.62
N GLU A 148 -2.68 8.59 -2.09
CA GLU A 148 -4.04 8.76 -1.64
C GLU A 148 -4.44 7.58 -0.77
N ILE A 149 -4.85 7.83 0.47
CA ILE A 149 -5.15 6.81 1.48
C ILE A 149 -6.60 7.00 1.91
N VAL A 150 -7.46 6.07 1.56
CA VAL A 150 -8.87 6.02 1.97
C VAL A 150 -9.06 4.93 3.01
N ARG A 151 -9.51 5.30 4.21
CA ARG A 151 -9.75 4.33 5.30
C ARG A 151 -11.23 4.16 5.55
N GLY A 152 -11.65 2.91 5.76
CA GLY A 152 -13.03 2.54 6.04
C GLY A 152 -13.69 1.76 4.93
N THR A 153 -15.00 1.54 5.08
CA THR A 153 -15.79 0.63 4.24
C THR A 153 -16.61 1.36 3.17
N ASN A 154 -16.42 2.64 2.96
CA ASN A 154 -17.37 3.52 2.28
C ASN A 154 -17.13 3.77 0.81
N ASP A 155 -15.94 3.43 0.28
CA ASP A 155 -15.68 3.56 -1.13
C ASP A 155 -16.39 2.44 -1.92
N PRO A 156 -17.32 2.74 -2.84
CA PRO A 156 -17.97 1.73 -3.65
C PRO A 156 -17.15 1.31 -4.88
N CYS A 157 -16.07 2.01 -5.22
CA CYS A 157 -15.33 1.78 -6.45
C CYS A 157 -14.57 0.46 -6.45
N TYR A 158 -14.23 -0.04 -5.27
CA TYR A 158 -13.42 -1.24 -5.13
C TYR A 158 -14.14 -2.32 -4.32
N GLY A 159 -14.05 -3.57 -4.78
CA GLY A 159 -14.66 -4.74 -4.13
C GLY A 159 -13.66 -5.52 -3.30
N LEU A 160 -13.17 -6.63 -3.85
CA LEU A 160 -12.25 -7.53 -3.17
C LEU A 160 -10.97 -6.80 -2.70
N ASN A 161 -10.52 -7.12 -1.48
CA ASN A 161 -9.38 -6.55 -0.75
C ASN A 161 -9.59 -5.13 -0.20
N ALA A 162 -10.75 -4.52 -0.32
CA ALA A 162 -11.03 -3.17 0.18
C ALA A 162 -11.79 -3.15 1.51
N ILE A 163 -11.49 -4.06 2.46
CA ILE A 163 -12.23 -4.14 3.72
C ILE A 163 -11.89 -3.01 4.70
N ALA A 164 -10.65 -2.62 4.78
CA ALA A 164 -10.21 -1.50 5.62
C ALA A 164 -10.13 -0.19 4.83
N GLY A 165 -10.12 -0.28 3.51
CA GLY A 165 -9.99 0.85 2.59
C GLY A 165 -9.07 0.58 1.41
N SER A 166 -8.55 1.66 0.81
CA SER A 166 -7.66 1.59 -0.34
C SER A 166 -6.48 2.55 -0.21
N VAL A 167 -5.40 2.24 -0.90
CA VAL A 167 -4.26 3.13 -1.14
C VAL A 167 -4.03 3.22 -2.64
N GLU A 168 -3.98 4.44 -3.15
CA GLU A 168 -3.59 4.71 -4.53
C GLU A 168 -2.26 5.45 -4.55
N VAL A 169 -1.32 4.90 -5.31
CA VAL A 169 -0.04 5.52 -5.61
C VAL A 169 -0.16 6.19 -6.98
N LEU A 170 -0.12 7.50 -7.00
CA LEU A 170 -0.07 8.29 -8.21
C LEU A 170 1.39 8.58 -8.53
N THR A 171 1.87 8.15 -9.69
CA THR A 171 3.23 8.48 -10.14
C THR A 171 3.21 9.58 -11.18
N ARG A 172 4.31 10.31 -11.32
CA ARG A 172 4.41 11.45 -12.26
C ARG A 172 4.10 11.02 -13.70
N SER A 173 3.40 11.86 -14.46
CA SER A 173 2.90 11.51 -15.78
C SER A 173 3.29 12.47 -16.91
N GLY A 174 4.04 13.51 -16.63
CA GLY A 174 4.45 14.53 -17.60
C GLY A 174 5.48 15.48 -16.99
N GLY A 175 5.48 16.72 -17.43
CA GLY A 175 6.42 17.76 -17.05
C GLY A 175 7.48 17.97 -18.10
N ASN A 176 8.23 19.10 -18.01
CA ASN A 176 9.39 19.39 -18.85
C ASN A 176 10.66 19.53 -17.99
N ASP A 177 10.69 18.77 -16.91
CA ASP A 177 11.75 18.77 -15.92
C ASP A 177 12.36 17.38 -15.80
N GLY A 178 13.62 17.34 -15.42
CA GLY A 178 14.32 16.13 -15.05
C GLY A 178 14.83 16.20 -13.63
N HIS A 179 14.89 15.07 -12.97
CA HIS A 179 15.42 14.93 -11.61
C HIS A 179 16.27 13.68 -11.51
N ALA A 180 17.38 13.78 -10.78
CA ALA A 180 18.14 12.59 -10.41
C ALA A 180 18.64 12.72 -8.97
N SER A 181 18.85 11.58 -8.32
CA SER A 181 19.43 11.49 -7.00
C SER A 181 20.41 10.34 -6.89
N VAL A 182 21.47 10.55 -6.10
CA VAL A 182 22.43 9.52 -5.70
C VAL A 182 22.51 9.51 -4.21
N THR A 183 22.26 8.36 -3.60
CA THR A 183 22.34 8.15 -2.15
C THR A 183 23.44 7.16 -1.81
N VAL A 184 24.20 7.47 -0.78
CA VAL A 184 25.12 6.53 -0.11
C VAL A 184 24.85 6.55 1.38
N GLY A 185 25.04 5.42 2.06
CA GLY A 185 24.74 5.39 3.49
C GLY A 185 25.12 4.11 4.20
N SER A 186 24.63 4.01 5.43
CA SER A 186 24.83 2.83 6.30
C SER A 186 24.41 1.54 5.60
N PHE A 187 24.96 0.44 6.06
CA PHE A 187 24.68 -0.90 5.54
C PHE A 187 25.08 -1.08 4.08
N GLY A 188 26.17 -0.43 3.65
CA GLY A 188 26.65 -0.49 2.28
C GLY A 188 25.67 0.09 1.23
N THR A 189 24.65 0.83 1.67
CA THR A 189 23.58 1.31 0.78
C THR A 189 24.11 2.26 -0.29
N ARG A 190 23.78 1.97 -1.54
CA ARG A 190 23.99 2.79 -2.73
C ARG A 190 22.69 2.80 -3.53
N GLU A 191 22.21 3.98 -3.88
CA GLU A 191 20.97 4.12 -4.63
C GLU A 191 21.10 5.22 -5.67
N VAL A 192 20.55 4.99 -6.84
CA VAL A 192 20.41 5.99 -7.91
C VAL A 192 18.98 5.97 -8.38
N GLN A 193 18.37 7.16 -8.47
CA GLN A 193 17.07 7.34 -9.08
C GLN A 193 17.17 8.45 -10.14
N ALA A 194 16.47 8.31 -11.25
CA ALA A 194 16.41 9.32 -12.30
C ALA A 194 15.00 9.35 -12.91
N LEU A 195 14.52 10.54 -13.20
CA LEU A 195 13.22 10.80 -13.78
C LEU A 195 13.32 11.91 -14.81
N GLN A 196 12.61 11.75 -15.94
CA GLN A 196 12.52 12.76 -17.00
C GLN A 196 11.08 12.87 -17.49
N GLY A 197 10.51 14.06 -17.37
CA GLY A 197 9.27 14.45 -18.03
C GLY A 197 9.52 15.12 -19.38
N ILE A 198 8.60 14.96 -20.34
CA ILE A 198 8.62 15.63 -21.64
C ILE A 198 7.16 15.92 -22.03
N GLU A 199 6.86 17.19 -22.33
CA GLU A 199 5.56 17.60 -22.87
C GLU A 199 5.74 18.36 -24.19
N HIS A 200 5.08 17.90 -25.22
CA HIS A 200 5.11 18.56 -26.53
C HIS A 200 3.92 18.16 -27.39
N GLY A 201 3.22 19.12 -27.99
CA GLY A 201 2.18 18.89 -29.01
C GLY A 201 1.04 17.97 -28.56
N GLY A 202 0.56 18.11 -27.32
CA GLY A 202 -0.46 17.23 -26.74
C GLY A 202 0.08 15.91 -26.13
N TRP A 203 1.35 15.58 -26.36
CA TRP A 203 2.02 14.47 -25.73
C TRP A 203 2.56 14.84 -24.36
N SER A 204 2.31 13.97 -23.37
CA SER A 204 2.82 14.02 -22.02
C SER A 204 3.52 12.70 -21.74
N GLN A 205 4.82 12.75 -21.49
CA GLN A 205 5.67 11.57 -21.32
C GLN A 205 6.42 11.66 -20.00
N ASN A 206 6.65 10.51 -19.38
CA ASN A 206 7.50 10.43 -18.19
C ASN A 206 8.29 9.12 -18.22
N TYR A 207 9.57 9.19 -17.86
CA TYR A 207 10.51 8.07 -17.83
C TYR A 207 11.15 8.03 -16.45
N PHE A 208 11.19 6.87 -15.84
CA PHE A 208 11.79 6.64 -14.54
C PHE A 208 12.72 5.43 -14.56
N ALA A 209 13.85 5.54 -13.86
CA ALA A 209 14.75 4.43 -13.60
C ALA A 209 15.32 4.52 -12.20
N ALA A 210 15.46 3.39 -11.52
CA ALA A 210 16.09 3.28 -10.21
C ALA A 210 16.93 2.02 -10.08
N TRP A 211 18.00 2.15 -9.31
CA TRP A 211 18.86 1.05 -8.87
C TRP A 211 19.24 1.25 -7.41
N ARG A 212 19.14 0.21 -6.61
CA ARG A 212 19.57 0.17 -5.22
C ARG A 212 20.33 -1.11 -4.93
N ASP A 213 21.41 -1.00 -4.19
CA ASP A 213 22.21 -2.11 -3.65
C ASP A 213 22.49 -1.82 -2.17
N SER A 214 22.41 -2.85 -1.31
CA SER A 214 22.64 -2.71 0.12
C SER A 214 23.07 -4.03 0.69
N ASP A 215 24.06 -4.02 1.61
CA ASP A 215 24.49 -5.19 2.36
C ASP A 215 23.46 -5.58 3.46
N GLY A 216 22.47 -4.68 3.74
CA GLY A 216 21.50 -4.87 4.82
C GLY A 216 22.04 -4.61 6.22
N TYR A 217 21.15 -4.56 7.21
CA TYR A 217 21.53 -4.37 8.62
C TYR A 217 22.13 -5.63 9.24
N ARG A 218 21.61 -6.80 8.85
CA ARG A 218 22.00 -8.10 9.38
C ARG A 218 23.01 -8.79 8.47
N ASP A 219 23.72 -9.77 9.01
CA ASP A 219 24.51 -10.69 8.20
C ASP A 219 23.57 -11.47 7.28
N HIS A 220 23.99 -11.73 6.04
CA HIS A 220 23.22 -12.45 5.03
C HIS A 220 21.88 -11.75 4.67
N ASP A 221 21.94 -10.42 4.51
CA ASP A 221 20.77 -9.54 4.26
C ASP A 221 20.94 -8.66 3.00
N ASP A 222 21.92 -9.01 2.16
CA ASP A 222 22.23 -8.27 0.92
C ASP A 222 21.03 -8.26 0.00
N ALA A 223 20.71 -7.09 -0.55
CA ALA A 223 19.60 -6.91 -1.46
C ALA A 223 19.92 -5.96 -2.62
N ARG A 224 19.47 -6.31 -3.82
CA ARG A 224 19.58 -5.48 -5.03
C ARG A 224 18.23 -5.31 -5.67
N LYS A 225 17.86 -4.04 -5.96
CA LYS A 225 16.58 -3.65 -6.57
C LYS A 225 16.82 -2.85 -7.84
N ARG A 226 16.00 -3.06 -8.87
CA ARG A 226 15.98 -2.29 -10.12
C ARG A 226 14.54 -2.01 -10.53
N ALA A 227 14.26 -0.77 -10.89
CA ALA A 227 12.95 -0.37 -11.39
C ALA A 227 13.08 0.46 -12.67
N PHE A 228 12.16 0.26 -13.58
CA PHE A 228 11.98 1.07 -14.78
C PHE A 228 10.48 1.32 -14.96
N ALA A 229 10.11 2.57 -15.23
CA ALA A 229 8.73 2.91 -15.56
C ALA A 229 8.68 3.94 -16.68
N GLY A 230 7.62 3.88 -17.47
CA GLY A 230 7.35 4.83 -18.53
C GLY A 230 5.87 5.10 -18.68
N LYS A 231 5.53 6.33 -19.03
CA LYS A 231 4.17 6.77 -19.34
C LYS A 231 4.17 7.61 -20.60
N TRP A 232 3.19 7.38 -21.45
CA TRP A 232 3.01 8.07 -22.73
C TRP A 232 1.53 8.37 -22.91
N PHE A 233 1.14 9.63 -22.76
CA PHE A 233 -0.23 10.08 -22.91
C PHE A 233 -0.32 11.10 -24.04
N TYR A 234 -1.39 11.03 -24.78
CA TYR A 234 -1.79 12.04 -25.74
C TYR A 234 -3.14 12.64 -25.35
N THR A 235 -3.19 13.94 -25.26
CA THR A 235 -4.42 14.71 -25.02
C THR A 235 -4.81 15.42 -26.31
N ASP A 236 -6.06 15.20 -26.73
CA ASP A 236 -6.66 15.88 -27.87
C ASP A 236 -6.57 17.41 -27.70
N PRO A 237 -6.29 18.19 -28.76
CA PRO A 237 -6.19 19.65 -28.67
C PRO A 237 -7.43 20.33 -28.06
N ASP A 238 -8.63 19.79 -28.32
CA ASP A 238 -9.89 20.27 -27.74
C ASP A 238 -10.15 19.71 -26.33
N ALA A 239 -9.21 18.95 -25.77
CA ALA A 239 -9.31 18.24 -24.49
C ALA A 239 -10.60 17.39 -24.37
N ARG A 240 -11.06 16.81 -25.48
CA ARG A 240 -12.22 15.91 -25.50
C ARG A 240 -11.88 14.51 -25.06
N TRP A 241 -10.67 14.05 -25.34
CA TRP A 241 -10.18 12.76 -24.91
C TRP A 241 -8.68 12.79 -24.60
N ARG A 242 -8.26 11.87 -23.76
CA ARG A 242 -6.87 11.59 -23.44
C ARG A 242 -6.69 10.08 -23.44
N ALA A 243 -5.71 9.59 -24.17
CA ALA A 243 -5.39 8.18 -24.20
C ALA A 243 -3.89 7.98 -23.88
N GLY A 244 -3.55 6.89 -23.25
CA GLY A 244 -2.15 6.65 -22.90
C GLY A 244 -1.83 5.22 -22.50
N LEU A 245 -0.54 4.98 -22.46
CA LEU A 245 0.08 3.75 -22.02
C LEU A 245 0.93 4.04 -20.78
N SER A 246 0.85 3.17 -19.79
CA SER A 246 1.81 3.08 -18.68
C SER A 246 2.46 1.70 -18.68
N ALA A 247 3.75 1.64 -18.40
CA ALA A 247 4.48 0.39 -18.28
C ALA A 247 5.48 0.47 -17.12
N ARG A 248 5.62 -0.62 -16.37
CA ARG A 248 6.54 -0.75 -15.24
C ARG A 248 7.18 -2.12 -15.24
N TYR A 249 8.46 -2.16 -14.95
CA TYR A 249 9.23 -3.38 -14.71
C TYR A 249 10.05 -3.21 -13.42
N TYR A 250 10.12 -4.26 -12.64
CA TYR A 250 10.91 -4.31 -11.41
C TYR A 250 11.52 -5.69 -11.26
N ASP A 251 12.78 -5.75 -10.84
CA ASP A 251 13.44 -6.96 -10.38
C ASP A 251 14.19 -6.72 -9.06
N ASP A 252 14.19 -7.74 -8.23
CA ASP A 252 14.73 -7.71 -6.89
C ASP A 252 15.35 -9.08 -6.60
N ALA A 253 16.54 -9.11 -6.02
CA ALA A 253 17.21 -10.30 -5.56
C ALA A 253 17.89 -10.03 -4.22
N ALA A 254 17.66 -10.91 -3.24
CA ALA A 254 18.17 -10.73 -1.90
C ALA A 254 18.58 -12.06 -1.23
N LEU A 255 19.50 -12.00 -0.30
CA LEU A 255 19.76 -13.02 0.69
C LEU A 255 18.72 -12.89 1.83
N GLU A 256 18.49 -13.96 2.58
CA GLU A 256 17.54 -13.96 3.69
C GLU A 256 18.22 -14.28 5.00
N ALA A 257 18.27 -13.27 5.87
CA ALA A 257 18.98 -13.35 7.15
C ALA A 257 18.41 -14.40 8.14
N GLY A 258 17.21 -14.93 7.90
CA GLY A 258 16.55 -15.90 8.79
C GLY A 258 16.07 -15.29 10.10
N TYR A 259 15.21 -16.02 10.81
CA TYR A 259 14.67 -15.58 12.11
C TYR A 259 15.59 -16.00 13.25
N LEU A 260 15.72 -15.12 14.25
CA LEU A 260 16.48 -15.37 15.48
C LEU A 260 15.53 -15.83 16.59
N ASP A 261 16.06 -16.57 17.56
CA ASP A 261 15.41 -16.72 18.86
C ASP A 261 15.51 -15.41 19.68
N ALA A 262 14.70 -15.28 20.73
CA ALA A 262 14.61 -14.04 21.49
C ALA A 262 15.93 -13.63 22.16
N ALA A 263 16.72 -14.59 22.66
CA ALA A 263 17.98 -14.30 23.32
C ALA A 263 19.03 -13.80 22.31
N THR A 264 19.13 -14.45 21.16
CA THR A 264 20.03 -14.06 20.08
C THR A 264 19.62 -12.72 19.47
N ALA A 265 18.30 -12.48 19.25
CA ALA A 265 17.79 -11.20 18.76
C ALA A 265 18.18 -10.04 19.69
N GLN A 266 18.23 -10.26 21.00
CA GLN A 266 18.62 -9.24 21.98
C GLN A 266 20.15 -9.06 22.06
N SER A 267 20.94 -10.13 22.06
CA SER A 267 22.39 -10.09 22.31
C SER A 267 23.22 -9.89 21.05
N ALA A 268 22.76 -10.38 19.91
CA ALA A 268 23.44 -10.32 18.62
C ALA A 268 22.47 -10.03 17.48
N PRO A 269 21.78 -8.85 17.47
CA PRO A 269 20.69 -8.54 16.54
C PRO A 269 21.10 -8.53 15.07
N ARG A 270 22.38 -8.36 14.76
CA ARG A 270 22.90 -8.38 13.40
C ARG A 270 23.21 -9.76 12.85
N SER A 271 23.23 -10.79 13.71
CA SER A 271 23.60 -12.14 13.28
C SER A 271 22.54 -12.78 12.37
N SER A 272 23.00 -13.72 11.54
CA SER A 272 22.17 -14.65 10.77
C SER A 272 22.37 -16.06 11.31
N PRO A 273 21.31 -16.84 11.58
CA PRO A 273 21.47 -18.21 12.06
C PRO A 273 22.04 -19.10 10.96
N TYR A 274 22.93 -20.00 11.33
CA TYR A 274 23.63 -20.88 10.38
C TYR A 274 22.70 -21.71 9.49
N TYR A 275 21.48 -22.00 9.95
CA TYR A 275 20.51 -22.74 9.14
C TYR A 275 20.00 -21.95 7.93
N ALA A 276 20.08 -20.61 7.94
CA ALA A 276 19.61 -19.73 6.85
C ALA A 276 20.71 -19.42 5.81
N ARG A 277 21.94 -19.91 5.96
CA ARG A 277 23.08 -19.57 5.09
C ARG A 277 22.87 -19.81 3.58
N ASP A 278 21.93 -20.68 3.22
CA ASP A 278 21.57 -20.98 1.83
C ASP A 278 20.25 -20.32 1.41
N ASP A 279 19.64 -19.50 2.29
CA ASP A 279 18.35 -18.88 2.02
C ASP A 279 18.52 -17.62 1.18
N ARG A 280 17.64 -17.46 0.20
CA ARG A 280 17.63 -16.31 -0.72
C ARG A 280 16.31 -16.22 -1.46
N SER A 281 16.07 -15.08 -2.07
CA SER A 281 14.86 -14.84 -2.86
C SER A 281 15.13 -13.96 -4.08
N ALA A 282 14.25 -14.06 -5.06
CA ALA A 282 14.23 -13.19 -6.23
C ALA A 282 12.78 -12.96 -6.66
N ARG A 283 12.47 -11.73 -7.07
CA ARG A 283 11.14 -11.34 -7.50
C ARG A 283 11.21 -10.49 -8.76
N GLN A 284 10.24 -10.68 -9.65
CA GLN A 284 10.05 -9.86 -10.83
C GLN A 284 8.59 -9.41 -10.92
N ILE A 285 8.40 -8.17 -11.31
CA ILE A 285 7.09 -7.55 -11.49
C ILE A 285 7.06 -6.86 -12.85
N GLY A 286 5.99 -7.11 -13.60
CA GLY A 286 5.64 -6.38 -14.80
C GLY A 286 4.23 -5.82 -14.69
N GLN A 287 4.01 -4.59 -15.10
CA GLN A 287 2.69 -3.98 -15.13
C GLN A 287 2.56 -3.12 -16.39
N VAL A 288 1.44 -3.27 -17.10
CA VAL A 288 1.09 -2.46 -18.27
C VAL A 288 -0.35 -2.01 -18.16
N GLY A 289 -0.61 -0.74 -18.41
CA GLY A 289 -1.94 -0.14 -18.42
C GLY A 289 -2.21 0.66 -19.68
N LEU A 290 -3.42 0.50 -20.23
CA LEU A 290 -3.97 1.37 -21.27
C LEU A 290 -5.06 2.21 -20.62
N HIS A 291 -4.98 3.53 -20.76
CA HIS A 291 -5.87 4.50 -20.15
C HIS A 291 -6.60 5.28 -21.22
N LEU A 292 -7.89 5.44 -21.06
CA LEU A 292 -8.73 6.27 -21.93
C LEU A 292 -9.69 7.09 -21.07
N ASP A 293 -9.53 8.41 -21.09
CA ASP A 293 -10.45 9.38 -20.52
C ASP A 293 -11.13 10.13 -21.66
N ALA A 294 -12.45 10.30 -21.60
CA ALA A 294 -13.20 11.00 -22.63
C ALA A 294 -14.32 11.84 -22.06
N ARG A 295 -14.46 13.06 -22.56
CA ARG A 295 -15.62 13.94 -22.37
C ARG A 295 -16.63 13.65 -23.48
N LEU A 296 -17.67 12.88 -23.14
CA LEU A 296 -18.71 12.47 -24.11
C LEU A 296 -19.70 13.63 -24.40
N SER A 297 -19.89 14.49 -23.40
CA SER A 297 -20.65 15.76 -23.51
C SER A 297 -20.15 16.73 -22.43
N ASP A 298 -20.73 17.93 -22.36
CA ASP A 298 -20.39 18.90 -21.30
C ASP A 298 -20.74 18.40 -19.89
N THR A 299 -21.62 17.41 -19.78
CA THR A 299 -22.07 16.86 -18.50
C THR A 299 -21.69 15.42 -18.29
N VAL A 300 -21.16 14.73 -19.32
CA VAL A 300 -20.85 13.28 -19.23
C VAL A 300 -19.39 13.02 -19.55
N GLN A 301 -18.72 12.32 -18.66
CA GLN A 301 -17.33 11.93 -18.80
C GLN A 301 -17.19 10.43 -18.54
N SER A 302 -16.24 9.79 -19.23
CA SER A 302 -15.90 8.39 -19.04
C SER A 302 -14.41 8.22 -18.78
N SER A 303 -14.06 7.20 -18.00
CA SER A 303 -12.67 6.80 -17.79
C SER A 303 -12.62 5.27 -17.83
N THR A 304 -11.67 4.74 -18.60
CA THR A 304 -11.48 3.29 -18.74
C THR A 304 -9.99 2.96 -18.65
N THR A 305 -9.65 1.99 -17.83
CA THR A 305 -8.30 1.43 -17.70
C THR A 305 -8.37 -0.05 -18.03
N LEU A 306 -7.56 -0.51 -18.99
CA LEU A 306 -7.28 -1.92 -19.25
C LEU A 306 -5.89 -2.21 -18.71
N TYR A 307 -5.68 -3.37 -18.07
CA TYR A 307 -4.37 -3.66 -17.50
C TYR A 307 -3.96 -5.13 -17.63
N TRP A 308 -2.65 -5.31 -17.56
CA TRP A 308 -1.99 -6.60 -17.44
C TRP A 308 -0.86 -6.49 -16.43
N ASN A 309 -0.86 -7.39 -15.44
CA ASN A 309 0.16 -7.51 -14.41
C ASN A 309 0.79 -8.90 -14.45
N ARG A 310 2.07 -8.98 -14.18
CA ARG A 310 2.78 -10.23 -13.94
C ARG A 310 3.60 -10.13 -12.66
N TYR A 311 3.52 -11.15 -11.84
CA TYR A 311 4.26 -11.28 -10.61
C TYR A 311 4.92 -12.66 -10.55
N GLN A 312 6.24 -12.69 -10.37
CA GLN A 312 7.02 -13.89 -10.17
C GLN A 312 7.82 -13.76 -8.89
N ASN A 313 7.81 -14.80 -8.05
CA ASN A 313 8.55 -14.83 -6.81
C ASN A 313 9.11 -16.23 -6.58
N ARG A 314 10.43 -16.31 -6.48
CA ARG A 314 11.14 -17.55 -6.14
C ARG A 314 11.94 -17.34 -4.87
N ARG A 315 11.69 -18.18 -3.87
CA ARG A 315 12.26 -18.07 -2.54
C ARG A 315 12.74 -19.42 -2.04
N TRP A 316 13.98 -19.48 -1.57
CA TRP A 316 14.53 -20.60 -0.79
C TRP A 316 14.60 -20.16 0.65
N VAL A 317 13.84 -20.80 1.53
CA VAL A 317 13.68 -20.37 2.91
C VAL A 317 13.63 -21.54 3.87
N ARG A 318 14.27 -21.35 5.01
CA ARG A 318 14.20 -22.21 6.18
C ARG A 318 13.76 -21.37 7.39
N PHE A 319 12.56 -21.60 7.89
CA PHE A 319 11.96 -20.74 8.92
C PHE A 319 12.53 -20.96 10.32
N THR A 320 12.95 -22.19 10.63
CA THR A 320 13.51 -22.58 11.93
C THR A 320 14.62 -23.62 11.75
N ALA A 321 15.47 -23.80 12.75
CA ALA A 321 16.49 -24.85 12.73
C ALA A 321 15.93 -26.27 12.56
N ALA A 322 14.71 -26.52 13.06
CA ALA A 322 14.04 -27.82 12.96
C ALA A 322 13.31 -28.03 11.61
N SER A 323 13.02 -26.97 10.86
CA SER A 323 12.34 -27.08 9.57
C SER A 323 13.31 -27.47 8.46
N VAL A 324 12.77 -27.99 7.35
CA VAL A 324 13.56 -28.23 6.12
C VAL A 324 13.53 -26.98 5.25
N GLN A 325 14.60 -26.75 4.48
CA GLN A 325 14.59 -25.70 3.47
C GLN A 325 13.59 -26.03 2.37
N GLN A 326 12.84 -25.03 1.96
CA GLN A 326 11.85 -25.10 0.89
C GLN A 326 12.17 -24.09 -0.20
N GLU A 327 12.09 -24.51 -1.44
CA GLU A 327 11.89 -23.60 -2.57
C GLU A 327 10.40 -23.35 -2.69
N ARG A 328 10.00 -22.07 -2.74
CA ARG A 328 8.65 -21.60 -3.00
C ARG A 328 8.69 -20.80 -4.28
N ASP A 329 7.95 -21.23 -5.26
CA ASP A 329 7.89 -20.61 -6.59
C ASP A 329 6.43 -20.21 -6.87
N THR A 330 6.21 -18.94 -7.17
CA THR A 330 4.90 -18.37 -7.53
C THR A 330 5.04 -17.64 -8.85
N ASP A 331 4.18 -17.93 -9.80
CA ASP A 331 4.04 -17.18 -11.06
C ASP A 331 2.57 -16.81 -11.21
N GLU A 332 2.28 -15.52 -11.33
CA GLU A 332 0.93 -14.98 -11.40
C GLU A 332 0.81 -13.99 -12.55
N THR A 333 -0.28 -14.12 -13.29
CA THR A 333 -0.70 -13.17 -14.32
C THR A 333 -2.09 -12.67 -13.98
N GLN A 334 -2.26 -11.36 -14.00
CA GLN A 334 -3.57 -10.71 -13.84
C GLN A 334 -3.87 -9.85 -15.06
N ARG A 335 -5.10 -9.85 -15.48
CA ARG A 335 -5.62 -8.99 -16.54
C ARG A 335 -7.00 -8.50 -16.13
N GLY A 336 -7.32 -7.27 -16.52
CA GLY A 336 -8.61 -6.75 -16.15
C GLY A 336 -8.90 -5.38 -16.75
N PHE A 337 -10.03 -4.87 -16.34
CA PHE A 337 -10.48 -3.54 -16.70
C PHE A 337 -11.24 -2.89 -15.55
N LEU A 338 -11.19 -1.55 -15.54
CA LEU A 338 -12.06 -0.68 -14.75
C LEU A 338 -12.64 0.35 -15.72
N SER A 339 -13.95 0.55 -15.71
CA SER A 339 -14.60 1.55 -16.54
C SER A 339 -15.65 2.27 -15.73
N LYS A 340 -15.65 3.60 -15.78
CA LYS A 340 -16.60 4.44 -15.07
C LYS A 340 -17.16 5.53 -15.97
N LEU A 341 -18.39 5.90 -15.69
CA LEU A 341 -19.11 6.99 -16.30
C LEU A 341 -19.58 7.95 -15.21
N SER A 342 -19.31 9.23 -15.37
CA SER A 342 -19.76 10.29 -14.48
C SER A 342 -20.66 11.25 -15.23
N TRP A 343 -21.80 11.57 -14.64
CA TRP A 343 -22.78 12.52 -15.14
C TRP A 343 -23.01 13.63 -14.13
N VAL A 344 -22.72 14.87 -14.53
CA VAL A 344 -22.83 16.07 -13.70
C VAL A 344 -23.80 17.07 -14.38
N PRO A 345 -25.12 16.85 -14.28
CA PRO A 345 -26.09 17.74 -14.85
C PRO A 345 -26.21 19.06 -14.05
N GLN A 346 -26.67 20.11 -14.71
CA GLN A 346 -27.19 21.27 -14.00
C GLN A 346 -28.59 20.94 -13.49
N VAL A 347 -28.85 21.23 -12.21
CA VAL A 347 -30.12 20.93 -11.54
C VAL A 347 -30.58 22.17 -10.75
N ASP A 348 -31.89 22.43 -10.73
CA ASP A 348 -32.47 23.59 -10.01
C ASP A 348 -32.93 23.23 -8.58
N TRP A 349 -33.01 21.93 -8.26
CA TRP A 349 -33.52 21.41 -6.97
C TRP A 349 -32.43 21.18 -5.92
N ALA A 350 -31.16 21.35 -6.28
CA ALA A 350 -30.02 21.21 -5.39
C ALA A 350 -28.87 22.13 -5.85
N GLU A 351 -27.95 22.44 -4.97
CA GLU A 351 -26.72 23.19 -5.29
C GLU A 351 -25.85 22.46 -6.32
N SER A 352 -25.77 21.14 -6.21
CA SER A 352 -25.13 20.27 -7.21
C SER A 352 -25.58 18.84 -7.08
N PHE A 353 -25.52 18.13 -8.20
CA PHE A 353 -25.74 16.71 -8.30
C PHE A 353 -24.72 16.08 -9.25
N ALA A 354 -24.15 14.95 -8.86
CA ALA A 354 -23.35 14.12 -9.74
C ALA A 354 -23.72 12.65 -9.53
N LEU A 355 -23.79 11.89 -10.62
CA LEU A 355 -24.01 10.46 -10.61
C LEU A 355 -22.80 9.78 -11.25
N GLU A 356 -22.20 8.82 -10.55
CA GLU A 356 -21.13 7.99 -11.07
C GLU A 356 -21.55 6.52 -11.03
N GLY A 357 -21.29 5.81 -12.10
CA GLY A 357 -21.46 4.36 -12.17
C GLY A 357 -20.23 3.72 -12.81
N GLY A 358 -19.89 2.53 -12.37
CA GLY A 358 -18.74 1.83 -12.93
C GLY A 358 -18.90 0.32 -12.92
N VAL A 359 -18.11 -0.31 -13.76
CA VAL A 359 -17.96 -1.76 -13.87
C VAL A 359 -16.51 -2.12 -13.90
N ASP A 360 -16.16 -3.24 -13.29
CA ASP A 360 -14.82 -3.78 -13.28
C ASP A 360 -14.81 -5.30 -13.45
N GLY A 361 -13.70 -5.81 -13.96
CA GLY A 361 -13.45 -7.23 -14.08
C GLY A 361 -11.98 -7.54 -13.97
N GLN A 362 -11.65 -8.61 -13.24
CA GLN A 362 -10.29 -9.09 -13.04
C GLN A 362 -10.23 -10.61 -13.20
N TRP A 363 -9.25 -11.09 -13.92
CA TRP A 363 -8.91 -12.51 -14.10
C TRP A 363 -7.48 -12.72 -13.66
N GLN A 364 -7.29 -13.65 -12.75
CA GLN A 364 -6.00 -14.00 -12.16
C GLN A 364 -5.72 -15.47 -12.41
N ASP A 365 -4.59 -15.75 -13.04
CA ASP A 365 -4.04 -17.11 -13.23
C ASP A 365 -2.75 -17.17 -12.40
N SER A 366 -2.66 -18.10 -11.45
CA SER A 366 -1.52 -18.19 -10.54
C SER A 366 -1.11 -19.64 -10.29
N THR A 367 0.19 -19.90 -10.31
CA THR A 367 0.78 -21.17 -9.87
C THR A 367 1.50 -21.00 -8.54
N SER A 368 1.43 -22.02 -7.69
CA SER A 368 2.17 -22.05 -6.43
C SER A 368 2.83 -23.41 -6.26
N GLN A 369 4.13 -23.45 -6.50
CA GLN A 369 4.92 -24.65 -6.38
C GLN A 369 5.80 -24.62 -5.13
N ARG A 370 5.97 -25.78 -4.47
CA ARG A 370 6.90 -25.93 -3.36
C ARG A 370 7.69 -27.21 -3.51
N TYR A 371 8.97 -27.09 -3.19
CA TYR A 371 9.90 -28.22 -3.22
C TYR A 371 10.69 -28.25 -1.91
N ARG A 372 10.91 -29.44 -1.37
CA ARG A 372 11.97 -29.62 -0.38
C ARG A 372 13.32 -29.47 -1.07
N THR A 373 14.23 -28.73 -0.43
CA THR A 373 15.57 -28.51 -0.98
C THR A 373 16.66 -28.81 0.06
N VAL A 374 17.85 -29.11 -0.44
CA VAL A 374 19.10 -29.17 0.32
C VAL A 374 20.09 -28.27 -0.42
N ALA A 375 20.61 -27.25 0.24
CA ALA A 375 21.46 -26.22 -0.37
C ALA A 375 20.88 -25.73 -1.71
N ARG A 376 19.56 -25.44 -1.76
CA ARG A 376 18.77 -24.98 -2.91
C ARG A 376 18.57 -25.99 -4.04
N VAL A 377 19.05 -27.21 -3.90
CA VAL A 377 18.81 -28.29 -4.88
C VAL A 377 17.49 -28.97 -4.52
N ARG A 378 16.54 -29.02 -5.45
CA ARG A 378 15.23 -29.70 -5.28
C ARG A 378 15.43 -31.19 -5.08
N THR A 379 14.79 -31.75 -4.03
CA THR A 379 14.82 -33.16 -3.68
C THR A 379 13.47 -33.84 -3.77
N MET A 380 12.40 -33.14 -3.42
CA MET A 380 11.03 -33.69 -3.41
C MET A 380 10.02 -32.58 -3.65
N PRO A 381 8.99 -32.78 -4.50
CA PRO A 381 7.85 -31.86 -4.59
C PRO A 381 7.00 -31.92 -3.32
N LEU A 382 6.53 -30.78 -2.84
CA LEU A 382 5.66 -30.65 -1.66
C LEU A 382 4.29 -30.11 -2.04
N ARG A 383 4.23 -29.33 -3.13
CA ARG A 383 3.02 -28.65 -3.61
C ARG A 383 3.18 -28.34 -5.09
N ASP A 384 2.12 -28.58 -5.83
CA ASP A 384 1.98 -28.12 -7.21
C ASP A 384 0.53 -27.70 -7.44
N TRP A 385 0.25 -26.41 -7.25
CA TRP A 385 -1.07 -25.83 -7.25
C TRP A 385 -1.24 -24.81 -8.37
N ASP A 386 -2.41 -24.79 -8.93
CA ASP A 386 -2.83 -23.89 -9.98
C ASP A 386 -4.17 -23.26 -9.60
N PHE A 387 -4.25 -21.93 -9.66
CA PHE A 387 -5.41 -21.13 -9.27
C PHE A 387 -5.90 -20.32 -10.46
N ASP A 388 -7.18 -20.36 -10.70
CA ASP A 388 -7.93 -19.45 -11.55
C ASP A 388 -8.93 -18.73 -10.63
N LEU A 389 -8.85 -17.42 -10.55
CA LEU A 389 -9.76 -16.58 -9.79
C LEU A 389 -10.23 -15.41 -10.66
N HIS A 390 -11.54 -15.21 -10.74
CA HIS A 390 -12.07 -14.04 -11.42
C HIS A 390 -13.10 -13.32 -10.57
N THR A 391 -13.06 -12.01 -10.62
CA THR A 391 -14.02 -11.12 -9.97
C THR A 391 -14.67 -10.22 -11.00
N ARG A 392 -15.93 -9.87 -10.79
CA ARG A 392 -16.68 -8.89 -11.56
C ARG A 392 -17.40 -8.00 -10.58
N GLY A 393 -17.39 -6.69 -10.83
CA GLY A 393 -18.04 -5.72 -9.97
C GLY A 393 -18.86 -4.72 -10.77
N ALA A 394 -19.88 -4.18 -10.15
CA ALA A 394 -20.62 -3.02 -10.64
C ALA A 394 -20.99 -2.13 -9.46
N TYR A 395 -20.90 -0.82 -9.63
CA TYR A 395 -21.28 0.12 -8.60
C TYR A 395 -21.99 1.34 -9.18
N VAL A 396 -22.72 2.01 -8.31
CA VAL A 396 -23.30 3.33 -8.54
C VAL A 396 -23.15 4.17 -7.28
N GLN A 397 -22.84 5.44 -7.42
CA GLN A 397 -22.89 6.41 -6.35
C GLN A 397 -23.43 7.75 -6.85
N ALA A 398 -24.09 8.49 -5.97
CA ALA A 398 -24.50 9.85 -6.24
C ALA A 398 -23.81 10.79 -5.24
N VAL A 399 -23.39 11.96 -5.72
CA VAL A 399 -22.97 13.07 -4.86
C VAL A 399 -24.05 14.13 -4.94
N LEU A 400 -24.76 14.33 -3.85
CA LEU A 400 -25.89 15.23 -3.75
C LEU A 400 -25.57 16.34 -2.76
N ARG A 401 -25.66 17.59 -3.19
CA ARG A 401 -25.59 18.79 -2.33
C ARG A 401 -26.95 19.49 -2.33
N PRO A 402 -27.86 19.12 -1.40
CA PRO A 402 -29.18 19.78 -1.31
C PRO A 402 -29.07 21.24 -0.90
N SER A 403 -27.99 21.60 -0.20
CA SER A 403 -27.70 22.97 0.22
C SER A 403 -26.18 23.16 0.34
N ALA A 404 -25.73 24.41 0.45
CA ALA A 404 -24.33 24.77 0.65
C ALA A 404 -23.68 24.13 1.91
N ARG A 405 -24.51 23.65 2.86
CA ARG A 405 -24.05 23.06 4.11
C ARG A 405 -24.11 21.53 4.17
N LEU A 406 -24.94 20.90 3.34
CA LEU A 406 -25.17 19.45 3.41
C LEU A 406 -24.73 18.76 2.13
N GLN A 407 -23.92 17.74 2.26
CA GLN A 407 -23.59 16.83 1.17
C GLN A 407 -23.88 15.39 1.60
N LEU A 408 -24.51 14.63 0.72
CA LEU A 408 -24.86 13.22 0.90
C LEU A 408 -24.26 12.40 -0.24
N VAL A 409 -23.70 11.24 0.07
CA VAL A 409 -23.14 10.32 -0.93
C VAL A 409 -23.65 8.90 -0.67
N PRO A 410 -24.87 8.56 -1.17
CA PRO A 410 -25.30 7.17 -1.22
C PRO A 410 -24.53 6.43 -2.31
N GLY A 411 -24.13 5.19 -2.00
CA GLY A 411 -23.43 4.30 -2.90
C GLY A 411 -23.91 2.85 -2.74
N TYR A 412 -23.82 2.09 -3.83
CA TYR A 412 -24.14 0.68 -3.82
C TYR A 412 -23.23 -0.08 -4.78
N ARG A 413 -22.68 -1.20 -4.30
CA ARG A 413 -21.85 -2.07 -5.13
C ARG A 413 -22.34 -3.51 -5.05
N VAL A 414 -22.17 -4.23 -6.14
CA VAL A 414 -22.36 -5.69 -6.22
C VAL A 414 -21.12 -6.33 -6.80
N ASP A 415 -20.76 -7.51 -6.26
CA ASP A 415 -19.64 -8.31 -6.74
C ASP A 415 -20.03 -9.77 -6.93
N TRP A 416 -19.36 -10.43 -7.87
CA TRP A 416 -19.40 -11.84 -8.13
C TRP A 416 -17.98 -12.38 -8.21
N VAL A 417 -17.75 -13.51 -7.56
CA VAL A 417 -16.45 -14.19 -7.51
C VAL A 417 -16.63 -15.61 -8.01
N GLY A 418 -15.71 -16.07 -8.86
CA GLY A 418 -15.68 -17.41 -9.39
C GLY A 418 -14.24 -17.84 -9.70
N GLY A 419 -14.08 -19.12 -10.06
CA GLY A 419 -12.78 -19.67 -10.40
C GLY A 419 -12.64 -21.14 -10.05
N GLN A 420 -11.45 -21.66 -10.28
CA GLN A 420 -11.11 -23.06 -10.05
C GLN A 420 -9.71 -23.20 -9.47
N PHE A 421 -9.57 -24.03 -8.46
CA PHE A 421 -8.31 -24.49 -7.94
C PHE A 421 -8.01 -25.90 -8.43
N ARG A 422 -6.77 -26.17 -8.81
CA ARG A 422 -6.28 -27.48 -9.22
C ARG A 422 -5.07 -27.86 -8.39
N ASP A 423 -5.12 -29.01 -7.77
CA ASP A 423 -3.93 -29.66 -7.20
C ASP A 423 -3.35 -30.60 -8.27
N LEU A 424 -2.28 -30.17 -8.90
CA LEU A 424 -1.67 -30.92 -10.00
C LEU A 424 -0.97 -32.20 -9.53
N SER A 425 -0.63 -32.27 -8.23
CA SER A 425 -0.03 -33.48 -7.63
C SER A 425 -1.03 -34.63 -7.49
N SER A 426 -2.27 -34.31 -7.13
CA SER A 426 -3.35 -35.29 -6.94
C SER A 426 -4.33 -35.34 -8.11
N GLY A 427 -4.31 -34.37 -9.01
CA GLY A 427 -5.29 -34.20 -10.09
C GLY A 427 -6.64 -33.66 -9.62
N ALA A 428 -6.79 -33.34 -8.34
CA ALA A 428 -8.05 -32.85 -7.78
C ALA A 428 -8.37 -31.43 -8.27
N ARG A 429 -9.69 -31.16 -8.43
CA ARG A 429 -10.21 -29.87 -8.89
C ARG A 429 -11.31 -29.39 -7.96
N TYR A 430 -11.25 -28.12 -7.59
CA TYR A 430 -12.18 -27.51 -6.64
C TYR A 430 -12.66 -26.16 -7.16
N PRO A 431 -13.97 -25.93 -7.37
CA PRO A 431 -14.49 -24.62 -7.69
C PRO A 431 -14.41 -23.70 -6.46
N THR A 432 -14.54 -22.40 -6.67
CA THR A 432 -14.76 -21.45 -5.57
C THR A 432 -16.00 -21.84 -4.76
N TYR A 433 -16.09 -21.39 -3.52
CA TYR A 433 -17.34 -21.43 -2.78
C TYR A 433 -18.44 -20.65 -3.52
N ALA A 434 -19.70 -21.01 -3.26
CA ALA A 434 -20.85 -20.35 -3.88
C ALA A 434 -21.14 -19.03 -3.14
N TYR A 435 -20.33 -18.00 -3.39
CA TYR A 435 -20.47 -16.70 -2.72
C TYR A 435 -21.74 -15.93 -3.13
N GLY A 436 -22.37 -16.29 -4.26
CA GLY A 436 -23.57 -15.62 -4.77
C GLY A 436 -23.32 -14.18 -5.17
N THR A 437 -24.36 -13.35 -5.06
CA THR A 437 -24.24 -11.89 -5.27
C THR A 437 -23.91 -11.20 -3.97
N ILE A 438 -22.72 -10.63 -3.90
CA ILE A 438 -22.21 -9.91 -2.73
C ILE A 438 -22.67 -8.46 -2.84
N ARG A 439 -23.43 -7.97 -1.86
CA ARG A 439 -24.05 -6.64 -1.86
C ARG A 439 -23.42 -5.74 -0.82
N GLN A 440 -23.05 -4.52 -1.21
CA GLN A 440 -22.34 -3.57 -0.39
C GLN A 440 -23.03 -2.20 -0.41
N PRO A 441 -24.03 -1.95 0.43
CA PRO A 441 -24.64 -0.64 0.61
C PRO A 441 -23.66 0.29 1.33
N LYS A 442 -23.67 1.58 0.96
CA LYS A 442 -22.79 2.61 1.53
C LYS A 442 -23.55 3.94 1.59
N LEU A 443 -23.27 4.73 2.63
CA LEU A 443 -23.80 6.07 2.78
C LEU A 443 -22.79 6.94 3.52
N SER A 444 -22.52 8.11 2.97
CA SER A 444 -21.71 9.13 3.64
C SER A 444 -22.48 10.47 3.65
N ALA A 445 -22.28 11.24 4.72
CA ALA A 445 -22.84 12.55 4.90
C ALA A 445 -21.80 13.52 5.46
N VAL A 446 -21.79 14.75 4.95
CA VAL A 446 -21.00 15.84 5.54
C VAL A 446 -21.92 17.03 5.78
N TYR A 447 -21.78 17.63 6.93
CA TYR A 447 -22.47 18.83 7.30
C TYR A 447 -21.51 19.95 7.71
N LYS A 448 -21.50 21.04 6.98
CA LYS A 448 -20.72 22.23 7.27
C LYS A 448 -21.34 23.01 8.43
N LEU A 449 -20.75 22.88 9.62
CA LEU A 449 -21.20 23.56 10.82
C LEU A 449 -20.89 25.05 10.78
N THR A 450 -19.67 25.38 10.34
CA THR A 450 -19.19 26.74 10.06
C THR A 450 -18.35 26.71 8.81
N GLU A 451 -17.85 27.85 8.32
CA GLU A 451 -16.91 27.89 7.20
C GLU A 451 -15.57 27.16 7.48
N GLN A 452 -15.26 26.94 8.74
CA GLN A 452 -14.02 26.33 9.21
C GLN A 452 -14.20 24.93 9.77
N THR A 453 -15.43 24.48 10.00
CA THR A 453 -15.72 23.24 10.70
C THR A 453 -16.77 22.43 10.00
N SER A 454 -16.43 21.19 9.68
CA SER A 454 -17.38 20.23 9.09
C SER A 454 -17.44 18.96 9.95
N ALA A 455 -18.65 18.49 10.23
CA ALA A 455 -18.89 17.17 10.79
C ALA A 455 -19.23 16.21 9.67
N TYR A 456 -18.80 14.95 9.83
CA TYR A 456 -19.15 13.90 8.86
C TYR A 456 -19.50 12.60 9.57
N ALA A 457 -20.30 11.80 8.90
CA ALA A 457 -20.60 10.43 9.30
C ALA A 457 -20.72 9.55 8.06
N ASN A 458 -20.30 8.29 8.23
CA ASN A 458 -20.44 7.32 7.17
C ASN A 458 -20.75 5.92 7.72
N ILE A 459 -21.40 5.11 6.90
CA ILE A 459 -21.69 3.71 7.16
C ILE A 459 -21.55 2.93 5.86
N GLY A 460 -20.96 1.74 5.92
CA GLY A 460 -20.79 0.93 4.73
C GLY A 460 -20.47 -0.53 5.05
N ARG A 461 -20.69 -1.35 4.04
CA ARG A 461 -20.33 -2.77 4.02
C ARG A 461 -19.22 -3.02 3.02
N SER A 462 -18.25 -3.83 3.39
CA SER A 462 -17.24 -4.42 2.53
C SER A 462 -17.17 -5.94 2.75
N PHE A 463 -16.41 -6.65 1.93
CA PHE A 463 -16.31 -8.10 2.05
C PHE A 463 -14.89 -8.61 1.81
N GLN A 464 -14.67 -9.84 2.27
CA GLN A 464 -13.48 -10.63 2.03
C GLN A 464 -13.85 -12.08 1.74
N ILE A 465 -13.01 -12.76 0.96
CA ILE A 465 -13.02 -14.22 0.78
C ILE A 465 -11.72 -14.81 1.34
N GLY A 466 -11.64 -16.12 1.43
CA GLY A 466 -10.37 -16.78 1.78
C GLY A 466 -9.25 -16.44 0.81
N SER A 467 -8.01 -16.38 1.29
CA SER A 467 -6.84 -16.19 0.46
C SER A 467 -6.26 -17.52 -0.04
N GLY A 468 -5.67 -17.51 -1.25
CA GLY A 468 -5.13 -18.72 -1.86
C GLY A 468 -6.16 -19.85 -1.97
N ASN A 469 -5.81 -21.06 -1.54
CA ASN A 469 -6.74 -22.21 -1.55
C ASN A 469 -7.95 -22.04 -0.63
N GLY A 470 -7.93 -21.10 0.30
CA GLY A 470 -9.06 -20.78 1.17
C GLY A 470 -10.28 -20.19 0.47
N ALA A 471 -10.15 -19.72 -0.78
CA ALA A 471 -11.26 -19.26 -1.60
C ALA A 471 -12.06 -20.39 -2.27
N TYR A 472 -11.58 -21.66 -2.19
CA TYR A 472 -12.10 -22.80 -2.93
C TYR A 472 -12.62 -23.89 -2.02
N ARG A 473 -13.50 -24.76 -2.54
CA ARG A 473 -14.17 -25.84 -1.80
C ARG A 473 -13.26 -27.03 -1.48
N THR A 474 -12.01 -26.78 -1.12
CA THR A 474 -11.06 -27.85 -0.75
C THR A 474 -11.40 -28.56 0.55
N GLN A 475 -12.39 -28.05 1.31
CA GLN A 475 -12.79 -28.54 2.61
C GLN A 475 -14.27 -28.92 2.62
N ALA A 476 -14.66 -29.77 3.55
CA ALA A 476 -16.05 -30.17 3.74
C ALA A 476 -16.99 -29.06 4.22
N ARG A 477 -16.43 -27.96 4.71
CA ARG A 477 -17.17 -26.77 5.19
C ARG A 477 -17.54 -25.86 4.02
N ASN A 478 -18.74 -25.28 4.09
CA ASN A 478 -19.15 -24.24 3.14
C ASN A 478 -18.76 -22.88 3.72
N LEU A 479 -17.73 -22.24 3.15
CA LEU A 479 -17.31 -20.91 3.58
C LEU A 479 -18.10 -19.84 2.83
N GLY A 480 -18.76 -18.96 3.58
CA GLY A 480 -19.37 -17.74 3.06
C GLY A 480 -18.33 -16.62 2.89
N PRO A 481 -18.70 -15.52 2.23
CA PRO A 481 -17.88 -14.31 2.29
C PRO A 481 -17.96 -13.73 3.71
N SER A 482 -16.83 -13.27 4.22
CA SER A 482 -16.80 -12.43 5.42
C SER A 482 -17.33 -11.06 5.07
N PHE A 483 -18.29 -10.53 5.84
CA PHE A 483 -18.75 -9.15 5.71
C PHE A 483 -18.14 -8.30 6.82
N ASN A 484 -17.77 -7.08 6.47
CA ASN A 484 -17.28 -6.07 7.40
C ASN A 484 -18.21 -4.86 7.33
N ASP A 485 -19.06 -4.72 8.34
CA ASP A 485 -19.95 -3.57 8.51
C ASP A 485 -19.24 -2.53 9.36
N GLY A 486 -19.04 -1.35 8.81
CA GLY A 486 -18.32 -0.27 9.45
C GLY A 486 -19.08 1.03 9.47
N TRP A 487 -18.85 1.82 10.51
CA TRP A 487 -19.28 3.21 10.58
C TRP A 487 -18.19 4.10 11.16
N GLU A 488 -18.24 5.36 10.84
CA GLU A 488 -17.31 6.38 11.30
C GLU A 488 -18.04 7.69 11.47
N THR A 489 -17.65 8.46 12.47
CA THR A 489 -18.03 9.87 12.60
C THR A 489 -16.82 10.69 12.98
N GLY A 490 -16.76 11.91 12.50
CA GLY A 490 -15.63 12.78 12.77
C GLY A 490 -15.92 14.24 12.52
N VAL A 491 -14.98 15.05 12.94
CA VAL A 491 -14.98 16.49 12.74
C VAL A 491 -13.68 16.90 12.10
N LYS A 492 -13.77 17.76 11.09
CA LYS A 492 -12.66 18.40 10.40
C LYS A 492 -12.68 19.89 10.67
N PHE A 493 -11.49 20.42 10.91
CA PHE A 493 -11.25 21.82 11.16
C PHE A 493 -10.23 22.35 10.16
N VAL A 494 -10.48 23.52 9.61
CA VAL A 494 -9.53 24.27 8.78
C VAL A 494 -9.38 25.65 9.38
N GLY A 495 -8.20 25.98 9.83
CA GLY A 495 -7.91 27.27 10.48
C GLY A 495 -7.94 28.44 9.50
N ALA A 496 -8.01 29.64 10.07
CA ALA A 496 -7.95 30.86 9.28
C ALA A 496 -6.69 30.89 8.40
N GLN A 497 -6.84 31.35 7.16
CA GLN A 497 -5.77 31.40 6.15
C GLN A 497 -5.13 30.01 5.86
N GLN A 498 -5.84 28.91 6.15
CA GLN A 498 -5.36 27.52 5.96
C GLN A 498 -4.01 27.22 6.66
N ARG A 499 -3.69 27.95 7.72
CA ARG A 499 -2.43 27.74 8.47
C ARG A 499 -2.44 26.48 9.32
N TRP A 500 -3.55 25.88 9.54
CA TRP A 500 -3.66 24.59 10.19
C TRP A 500 -4.93 23.87 9.74
N ASP A 501 -4.87 22.57 9.71
CA ASP A 501 -6.01 21.68 9.57
C ASP A 501 -5.92 20.55 10.58
N ALA A 502 -7.06 20.06 11.01
CA ALA A 502 -7.15 18.96 11.96
C ALA A 502 -8.36 18.08 11.66
N ARG A 503 -8.23 16.82 12.01
CA ARG A 503 -9.32 15.85 11.99
C ARG A 503 -9.28 15.00 13.24
N VAL A 504 -10.45 14.75 13.83
CA VAL A 504 -10.65 13.72 14.85
C VAL A 504 -11.83 12.85 14.42
N ALA A 505 -11.66 11.55 14.47
CA ALA A 505 -12.67 10.58 14.08
C ALA A 505 -12.75 9.44 15.08
N TYR A 506 -13.95 8.93 15.29
CA TYR A 506 -14.20 7.65 15.93
C TYR A 506 -14.78 6.69 14.89
N TRP A 507 -14.31 5.46 14.90
CA TRP A 507 -14.75 4.43 13.98
C TRP A 507 -14.95 3.09 14.67
N GLU A 508 -15.89 2.30 14.14
CA GLU A 508 -16.14 0.92 14.54
C GLU A 508 -16.40 0.06 13.31
N GLN A 509 -15.83 -1.14 13.30
CA GLN A 509 -16.02 -2.14 12.26
C GLN A 509 -16.27 -3.49 12.89
N ARG A 510 -17.31 -4.20 12.41
CA ARG A 510 -17.64 -5.56 12.83
C ARG A 510 -17.54 -6.49 11.63
N ALA A 511 -16.64 -7.45 11.71
CA ALA A 511 -16.58 -8.52 10.75
C ALA A 511 -17.42 -9.69 11.23
N SER A 512 -18.30 -10.20 10.35
CA SER A 512 -19.02 -11.45 10.53
C SER A 512 -18.39 -12.52 9.66
N ASP A 513 -18.31 -13.74 10.19
CA ASP A 513 -17.80 -14.89 9.46
C ASP A 513 -16.39 -14.66 8.90
N GLU A 514 -15.54 -13.99 9.69
CA GLU A 514 -14.17 -13.65 9.29
C GLU A 514 -13.42 -14.92 8.87
N VAL A 515 -12.84 -14.91 7.67
CA VAL A 515 -12.08 -16.03 7.15
C VAL A 515 -10.67 -16.00 7.72
N ALA A 516 -10.32 -16.99 8.51
CA ALA A 516 -8.99 -17.13 9.11
C ALA A 516 -8.58 -18.59 9.22
N THR A 517 -7.30 -18.83 9.50
CA THR A 517 -6.78 -20.17 9.78
C THR A 517 -7.43 -20.75 11.04
N ILE A 518 -7.94 -21.98 10.96
CA ILE A 518 -8.52 -22.70 12.09
C ILE A 518 -7.39 -23.22 12.97
N PHE A 519 -7.54 -23.02 14.27
CA PHE A 519 -6.61 -23.57 15.27
C PHE A 519 -7.03 -24.98 15.69
N GLY A 520 -6.07 -25.83 16.07
CA GLY A 520 -6.33 -27.14 16.67
C GLY A 520 -6.98 -27.02 18.05
N VAL A 521 -7.40 -28.15 18.61
CA VAL A 521 -8.25 -28.27 19.81
C VAL A 521 -7.77 -27.48 21.06
N ASN A 522 -6.54 -27.04 21.09
CA ASN A 522 -5.98 -26.22 22.21
C ASN A 522 -5.60 -24.79 21.79
N GLY A 523 -6.04 -24.31 20.62
CA GLY A 523 -5.78 -22.93 20.18
C GLY A 523 -4.32 -22.61 19.80
N SER A 524 -3.42 -23.59 19.87
CA SER A 524 -1.97 -23.36 19.80
C SER A 524 -1.34 -23.68 18.45
N VAL A 525 -1.98 -24.47 17.60
CA VAL A 525 -1.41 -24.90 16.31
C VAL A 525 -2.44 -24.74 15.21
N GLY A 526 -2.12 -23.97 14.16
CA GLY A 526 -2.95 -23.89 12.97
C GLY A 526 -3.01 -25.24 12.25
N THR A 527 -4.22 -25.68 11.89
CA THR A 527 -4.42 -26.93 11.14
C THR A 527 -4.02 -26.78 9.66
N GLY A 528 -3.71 -25.57 9.22
CA GLY A 528 -3.55 -25.23 7.80
C GLY A 528 -4.87 -25.08 7.05
N GLU A 529 -5.99 -25.39 7.69
CA GLU A 529 -7.34 -25.16 7.16
C GLU A 529 -7.78 -23.73 7.45
N VAL A 530 -8.62 -23.18 6.58
CA VAL A 530 -9.30 -21.90 6.80
C VAL A 530 -10.77 -22.13 7.08
N GLY A 531 -11.36 -21.22 7.86
CA GLY A 531 -12.76 -21.29 8.21
C GLY A 531 -13.32 -19.90 8.51
N ASN A 532 -14.64 -19.81 8.62
CA ASN A 532 -15.30 -18.62 9.13
C ASN A 532 -15.22 -18.65 10.66
N VAL A 533 -14.42 -17.75 11.25
CA VAL A 533 -14.07 -17.75 12.68
C VAL A 533 -14.94 -16.80 13.52
N GLY A 534 -16.24 -16.80 13.27
CA GLY A 534 -17.18 -16.06 14.10
C GLY A 534 -17.16 -14.56 13.86
N LYS A 535 -17.30 -13.76 14.93
CA LYS A 535 -17.42 -12.30 14.85
C LYS A 535 -16.26 -11.60 15.54
N THR A 536 -15.78 -10.54 14.89
CA THR A 536 -14.72 -9.68 15.44
C THR A 536 -15.18 -8.22 15.46
N LEU A 537 -14.68 -7.48 16.44
CA LEU A 537 -14.93 -6.05 16.61
C LEU A 537 -13.62 -5.29 16.57
N ARG A 538 -13.53 -4.30 15.69
CA ARG A 538 -12.44 -3.33 15.63
C ARG A 538 -13.01 -1.94 15.85
N ARG A 539 -12.39 -1.16 16.73
CA ARG A 539 -12.81 0.22 17.00
C ARG A 539 -11.63 1.07 17.42
N GLY A 540 -11.75 2.37 17.19
CA GLY A 540 -10.66 3.27 17.54
C GLY A 540 -10.96 4.74 17.30
N TRP A 541 -9.95 5.54 17.64
CA TRP A 541 -9.90 6.97 17.41
C TRP A 541 -8.71 7.27 16.51
N ASP A 542 -8.95 8.11 15.50
CA ASP A 542 -7.91 8.68 14.65
C ASP A 542 -7.87 10.20 14.87
N ALA A 543 -6.68 10.75 15.02
CA ALA A 543 -6.45 12.19 15.10
C ALA A 543 -5.31 12.59 14.17
N GLN A 544 -5.47 13.71 13.50
CA GLN A 544 -4.47 14.29 12.60
C GLN A 544 -4.46 15.81 12.79
N LEU A 545 -3.26 16.38 12.77
CA LEU A 545 -3.03 17.82 12.82
C LEU A 545 -1.91 18.17 11.88
N ASN A 546 -2.12 19.17 11.03
CA ASN A 546 -1.12 19.85 10.24
C ASN A 546 -1.11 21.32 10.63
N LEU A 547 0.06 21.90 10.89
CA LEU A 547 0.18 23.25 11.38
C LEU A 547 1.35 23.97 10.67
N HIS A 548 1.04 25.10 10.07
CA HIS A 548 1.99 26.03 9.45
C HIS A 548 1.94 27.36 10.22
N PRO A 549 2.64 27.49 11.37
CA PRO A 549 2.62 28.73 12.15
C PRO A 549 3.04 29.94 11.32
N ASN A 550 3.97 29.74 10.41
CA ASN A 550 4.41 30.66 9.38
C ASN A 550 5.03 29.87 8.20
N GLU A 551 5.50 30.55 7.17
CA GLU A 551 6.11 29.94 5.96
C GLU A 551 7.37 29.11 6.22
N ARG A 552 7.98 29.24 7.40
CA ARG A 552 9.23 28.54 7.74
C ARG A 552 9.01 27.26 8.53
N TRP A 553 7.83 27.05 9.08
CA TRP A 553 7.54 25.93 9.97
C TRP A 553 6.37 25.11 9.47
N MET A 554 6.58 23.82 9.36
CA MET A 554 5.53 22.83 9.19
C MET A 554 5.63 21.82 10.32
N LEU A 555 4.54 21.62 11.05
CA LEU A 555 4.41 20.58 12.08
C LEU A 555 3.26 19.67 11.69
N TRP A 556 3.43 18.39 11.92
CA TRP A 556 2.38 17.42 11.66
C TRP A 556 2.33 16.35 12.75
N LEU A 557 1.14 15.84 13.02
CA LEU A 557 0.87 14.76 13.97
C LEU A 557 -0.19 13.84 13.39
N ALA A 558 0.06 12.54 13.45
CA ALA A 558 -0.89 11.50 13.17
C ALA A 558 -0.92 10.51 14.34
N TYR A 559 -2.10 10.29 14.92
CA TYR A 559 -2.29 9.40 16.06
C TYR A 559 -3.51 8.53 15.85
N SER A 560 -3.40 7.26 16.20
CA SER A 560 -4.51 6.32 16.25
C SER A 560 -4.45 5.50 17.53
N ARG A 561 -5.57 5.37 18.22
CA ARG A 561 -5.75 4.42 19.30
C ARG A 561 -6.83 3.44 18.91
N GLN A 562 -6.51 2.15 18.96
CA GLN A 562 -7.39 1.11 18.44
C GLN A 562 -7.43 -0.13 19.33
N ARG A 563 -8.47 -0.90 19.16
CA ARG A 563 -8.64 -2.21 19.79
C ARG A 563 -9.37 -3.15 18.84
N ALA A 564 -8.85 -4.35 18.71
CA ALA A 564 -9.45 -5.41 17.91
C ALA A 564 -9.72 -6.63 18.79
N LEU A 565 -10.96 -7.11 18.82
CA LEU A 565 -11.45 -8.13 19.75
C LEU A 565 -12.18 -9.24 19.03
N ILE A 566 -12.08 -10.45 19.54
CA ILE A 566 -12.88 -11.60 19.14
C ILE A 566 -14.19 -11.60 19.95
N GLU A 567 -15.33 -11.24 19.35
CA GLU A 567 -16.63 -11.21 20.02
C GLU A 567 -17.24 -12.62 20.08
N THR A 568 -17.25 -13.33 18.96
CA THR A 568 -17.71 -14.72 18.87
C THR A 568 -16.57 -15.56 18.32
N PRO A 569 -15.98 -16.44 19.14
CA PRO A 569 -14.84 -17.26 18.71
C PRO A 569 -15.28 -18.40 17.78
N ASP A 570 -14.29 -18.98 17.08
CA ASP A 570 -14.46 -20.30 16.47
C ASP A 570 -14.89 -21.30 17.53
N PRO A 571 -15.87 -22.19 17.24
CA PRO A 571 -16.28 -23.26 18.18
C PRO A 571 -15.14 -24.17 18.64
N SER A 572 -14.07 -24.33 17.84
CA SER A 572 -12.87 -25.10 18.20
C SER A 572 -11.92 -24.36 19.16
N ALA A 573 -12.09 -23.04 19.34
CA ALA A 573 -11.24 -22.19 20.18
C ALA A 573 -12.06 -21.26 21.10
N PRO A 574 -13.02 -21.77 21.91
CA PRO A 574 -13.95 -20.94 22.70
C PRO A 574 -13.25 -20.05 23.72
N MET A 575 -12.02 -20.39 24.14
CA MET A 575 -11.19 -19.63 25.08
C MET A 575 -10.73 -18.29 24.50
N THR A 576 -10.86 -18.06 23.19
CA THR A 576 -10.47 -16.80 22.56
C THR A 576 -11.52 -15.70 22.64
N ARG A 577 -12.70 -15.97 23.23
CA ARG A 577 -13.75 -14.96 23.44
C ARG A 577 -13.23 -13.77 24.26
N GLY A 578 -13.41 -12.57 23.74
CA GLY A 578 -12.98 -11.33 24.38
C GLY A 578 -11.46 -11.08 24.33
N LYS A 579 -10.70 -11.99 23.73
CA LYS A 579 -9.26 -11.82 23.50
C LYS A 579 -9.00 -10.84 22.37
N GLU A 580 -7.79 -10.28 22.36
CA GLU A 580 -7.34 -9.36 21.31
C GLU A 580 -6.88 -10.16 20.08
N ILE A 581 -7.17 -9.59 18.92
CA ILE A 581 -6.69 -10.13 17.64
C ILE A 581 -5.18 -9.92 17.60
N GLU A 582 -4.48 -10.92 17.12
CA GLU A 582 -3.02 -10.93 16.98
C GLU A 582 -2.51 -9.80 16.07
N ASN A 583 -1.31 -9.31 16.35
CA ASN A 583 -0.55 -8.33 15.56
C ASN A 583 -1.25 -6.96 15.38
N VAL A 584 -2.12 -6.58 16.30
CA VAL A 584 -2.81 -5.29 16.31
C VAL A 584 -2.30 -4.44 17.46
N PRO A 585 -1.44 -3.44 17.22
CA PRO A 585 -0.97 -2.54 18.27
C PRO A 585 -2.10 -1.66 18.81
N HIS A 586 -2.05 -1.35 20.12
CA HIS A 586 -3.08 -0.52 20.76
C HIS A 586 -3.06 0.94 20.32
N PHE A 587 -1.89 1.43 19.89
CA PHE A 587 -1.76 2.76 19.32
C PHE A 587 -0.71 2.76 18.21
N LEU A 588 -0.88 3.71 17.32
CA LEU A 588 0.06 4.07 16.27
C LEU A 588 0.19 5.59 16.29
N ALA A 589 1.42 6.08 16.25
CA ALA A 589 1.70 7.51 16.29
C ALA A 589 2.85 7.85 15.35
N SER A 590 2.73 8.98 14.68
CA SER A 590 3.83 9.61 13.96
C SER A 590 3.72 11.12 14.07
N ALA A 591 4.84 11.79 14.14
CA ALA A 591 4.89 13.25 14.23
C ALA A 591 6.18 13.77 13.60
N GLY A 592 6.16 15.00 13.17
CA GLY A 592 7.36 15.63 12.65
C GLY A 592 7.26 17.15 12.62
N VAL A 593 8.43 17.75 12.44
CA VAL A 593 8.61 19.17 12.24
C VAL A 593 9.63 19.40 11.14
N ASP A 594 9.30 20.27 10.21
CA ASP A 594 10.20 20.81 9.21
C ASP A 594 10.39 22.30 9.47
N TRP A 595 11.64 22.74 9.48
CA TRP A 595 12.02 24.13 9.73
C TRP A 595 12.95 24.65 8.64
N GLN A 596 12.47 25.62 7.88
CA GLN A 596 13.29 26.39 6.95
C GLN A 596 14.16 27.39 7.74
N ALA A 597 15.30 26.90 8.24
CA ALA A 597 16.20 27.67 9.09
C ALA A 597 16.79 28.90 8.38
N THR A 598 17.13 28.76 7.11
CA THR A 598 17.53 29.83 6.19
C THR A 598 16.84 29.62 4.83
N SER A 599 17.03 30.51 3.87
CA SER A 599 16.55 30.34 2.49
C SER A 599 17.10 29.07 1.80
N ARG A 600 18.20 28.50 2.31
CA ARG A 600 18.89 27.35 1.71
C ARG A 600 18.96 26.13 2.62
N LEU A 601 18.67 26.27 3.92
CA LEU A 601 18.79 25.16 4.89
C LEU A 601 17.43 24.82 5.47
N LYS A 602 16.98 23.59 5.22
CA LYS A 602 15.84 22.96 5.86
C LYS A 602 16.33 21.93 6.87
N LEU A 603 15.81 21.99 8.09
CA LEU A 603 16.04 20.99 9.14
C LEU A 603 14.74 20.27 9.44
N SER A 604 14.81 18.97 9.62
CA SER A 604 13.66 18.12 9.89
C SER A 604 13.91 17.22 11.09
N ALA A 605 12.89 17.01 11.89
CA ALA A 605 12.88 15.97 12.93
C ALA A 605 11.53 15.26 12.87
N TRP A 606 11.56 13.92 12.83
CA TRP A 606 10.33 13.13 12.81
C TRP A 606 10.51 11.83 13.53
N GLY A 607 9.39 11.22 13.91
CA GLY A 607 9.39 9.94 14.57
C GLY A 607 8.11 9.17 14.34
N ASN A 608 8.18 7.88 14.60
CA ASN A 608 7.05 6.99 14.60
C ASN A 608 7.12 6.03 15.79
N ALA A 609 5.96 5.67 16.32
CA ALA A 609 5.84 4.78 17.44
C ALA A 609 4.60 3.88 17.28
N GLN A 610 4.71 2.68 17.80
CA GLN A 610 3.56 1.78 17.94
C GLN A 610 3.57 1.12 19.33
N GLY A 611 2.37 0.78 19.80
CA GLY A 611 2.19 -0.03 21.00
C GLY A 611 2.55 -1.49 20.76
N ASP A 612 2.65 -2.22 21.84
CA ASP A 612 2.80 -3.66 21.80
C ASP A 612 1.49 -4.37 21.41
N TYR A 613 1.61 -5.63 21.01
CA TYR A 613 0.50 -6.48 20.61
C TYR A 613 0.75 -7.95 20.96
N TYR A 614 -0.29 -8.76 20.99
CA TYR A 614 -0.17 -10.21 21.07
C TYR A 614 0.15 -10.81 19.69
N VAL A 615 0.94 -11.89 19.65
CA VAL A 615 1.31 -12.59 18.40
C VAL A 615 0.39 -13.76 18.09
N GLU A 616 -0.51 -14.12 19.02
CA GLU A 616 -1.45 -15.22 18.87
C GLU A 616 -2.79 -14.90 19.57
N ARG A 617 -3.89 -15.55 19.15
CA ARG A 617 -5.27 -15.27 19.57
C ARG A 617 -5.62 -15.66 20.99
N SER A 618 -4.90 -16.60 21.58
CA SER A 618 -5.10 -16.98 22.99
C SER A 618 -4.54 -15.94 23.96
N ASN A 619 -3.69 -15.02 23.48
CA ASN A 619 -3.06 -13.95 24.28
C ASN A 619 -2.26 -14.49 25.49
N THR A 620 -1.56 -15.61 25.30
CA THR A 620 -0.81 -16.30 26.36
C THR A 620 0.71 -16.11 26.29
N LEU A 621 1.24 -15.81 25.09
CA LEU A 621 2.68 -15.74 24.85
C LEU A 621 3.32 -14.38 25.18
N GLY A 622 2.55 -13.45 25.77
CA GLY A 622 3.03 -12.10 26.05
C GLY A 622 2.83 -11.13 24.89
N ARG A 623 3.35 -9.91 25.04
CA ARG A 623 3.22 -8.82 24.08
C ARG A 623 4.56 -8.46 23.48
N TYR A 624 4.57 -8.08 22.21
CA TYR A 624 5.76 -7.79 21.40
C TYR A 624 5.52 -6.57 20.51
N GLY A 625 6.57 -6.13 19.82
CA GLY A 625 6.47 -5.18 18.69
C GLY A 625 6.33 -3.73 19.08
N GLY A 626 6.34 -3.35 20.37
CA GLY A 626 6.29 -1.97 20.81
C GLY A 626 7.64 -1.25 20.60
N TYR A 627 7.60 -0.10 19.90
CA TYR A 627 8.79 0.74 19.70
C TYR A 627 8.44 2.21 19.51
N ALA A 628 9.45 3.06 19.67
CA ALA A 628 9.43 4.46 19.26
C ALA A 628 10.80 4.80 18.63
N LEU A 629 10.77 5.37 17.44
CA LEU A 629 11.96 5.75 16.67
C LEU A 629 11.93 7.26 16.45
N ALA A 630 13.10 7.89 16.58
CA ALA A 630 13.32 9.29 16.28
C ALA A 630 14.36 9.43 15.17
N ASN A 631 14.15 10.37 14.26
CA ASN A 631 14.99 10.61 13.10
C ASN A 631 15.26 12.12 12.94
N LEU A 632 16.38 12.47 12.33
CA LEU A 632 16.75 13.83 12.00
C LEU A 632 17.10 13.94 10.52
N GLY A 633 16.82 15.09 9.93
CA GLY A 633 17.18 15.42 8.55
C GLY A 633 17.71 16.84 8.43
N ALA A 634 18.59 17.04 7.47
CA ALA A 634 19.05 18.35 7.04
C ALA A 634 19.18 18.35 5.52
N SER A 635 18.59 19.33 4.84
CA SER A 635 18.71 19.54 3.40
C SER A 635 19.28 20.92 3.12
N TRP A 636 20.30 20.96 2.28
CA TRP A 636 20.97 22.21 1.88
C TRP A 636 20.85 22.42 0.37
N ASP A 637 20.15 23.49 0.00
CA ASP A 637 20.10 23.97 -1.38
C ASP A 637 21.45 24.59 -1.79
N LEU A 638 22.11 23.93 -2.74
CA LEU A 638 23.40 24.35 -3.30
C LEU A 638 23.23 25.37 -4.44
N GLY A 639 22.00 25.67 -4.83
CA GLY A 639 21.67 26.47 -6.02
C GLY A 639 21.73 25.67 -7.32
N ALA A 640 21.25 26.27 -8.41
CA ALA A 640 21.15 25.60 -9.72
C ALA A 640 20.43 24.24 -9.65
N GLN A 641 19.31 24.20 -8.92
CA GLN A 641 18.48 22.98 -8.71
C GLN A 641 19.25 21.78 -8.12
N ARG A 642 20.24 22.04 -7.28
CA ARG A 642 21.03 21.01 -6.60
C ARG A 642 20.81 21.07 -5.10
N GLU A 643 20.63 19.92 -4.50
CA GLU A 643 20.45 19.78 -3.06
C GLU A 643 21.33 18.64 -2.52
N ILE A 644 21.89 18.84 -1.35
CA ILE A 644 22.46 17.76 -0.56
C ILE A 644 21.60 17.56 0.68
N SER A 645 21.17 16.33 0.93
CA SER A 645 20.42 15.98 2.13
C SER A 645 21.14 14.91 2.96
N VAL A 646 20.99 15.02 4.27
CA VAL A 646 21.55 14.08 5.24
C VAL A 646 20.41 13.61 6.14
N GLN A 647 20.24 12.31 6.30
CA GLN A 647 19.25 11.73 7.18
C GLN A 647 19.90 10.77 8.19
N LEU A 648 19.65 11.01 9.47
CA LEU A 648 20.03 10.14 10.57
C LEU A 648 18.76 9.44 11.11
N LYS A 649 18.63 8.16 10.85
CA LYS A 649 17.50 7.32 11.27
C LYS A 649 17.81 6.56 12.54
N ASN A 650 16.76 6.28 13.32
CA ASN A 650 16.86 5.62 14.61
C ASN A 650 17.94 6.26 15.47
N LEU A 651 17.81 7.57 15.71
CA LEU A 651 18.80 8.43 16.41
C LEU A 651 19.29 7.82 17.73
N THR A 652 18.39 7.22 18.49
CA THR A 652 18.68 6.62 19.81
C THR A 652 19.22 5.21 19.75
N ASP A 653 19.42 4.66 18.54
CA ASP A 653 19.81 3.26 18.30
C ASP A 653 18.90 2.28 19.03
N ARG A 654 17.59 2.55 18.99
CA ARG A 654 16.58 1.73 19.67
C ARG A 654 16.54 0.35 19.05
N HIS A 655 16.79 -0.68 19.86
CA HIS A 655 16.55 -2.05 19.48
C HIS A 655 15.04 -2.34 19.46
N TYR A 656 14.54 -2.93 18.37
CA TYR A 656 13.17 -3.36 18.20
C TYR A 656 13.11 -4.57 17.27
N VAL A 657 12.04 -5.38 17.39
CA VAL A 657 11.87 -6.61 16.62
C VAL A 657 10.48 -6.71 16.03
N TYR A 658 10.41 -7.32 14.86
CA TYR A 658 9.19 -7.88 14.31
C TYR A 658 9.13 -9.36 14.70
N VAL A 659 7.99 -9.84 15.17
CA VAL A 659 7.84 -11.22 15.63
C VAL A 659 6.98 -11.98 14.65
N TRP A 660 7.57 -12.98 14.02
CA TRP A 660 6.84 -13.98 13.25
C TRP A 660 6.35 -15.10 14.16
N TYR A 661 5.10 -15.47 14.02
CA TYR A 661 4.53 -16.61 14.74
C TYR A 661 3.64 -17.43 13.82
N ASP A 662 3.89 -18.72 13.75
CA ASP A 662 3.05 -19.65 12.99
C ASP A 662 3.08 -21.04 13.67
N SER A 663 1.88 -21.56 13.95
CA SER A 663 1.67 -22.94 14.38
C SER A 663 2.54 -23.40 15.56
N GLY A 664 2.74 -22.54 16.57
CA GLY A 664 3.55 -22.83 17.76
C GLY A 664 5.04 -22.53 17.60
N SER A 665 5.50 -22.14 16.42
CA SER A 665 6.87 -21.68 16.18
C SER A 665 6.89 -20.14 16.13
N SER A 666 7.91 -19.54 16.73
CA SER A 666 8.14 -18.10 16.66
C SER A 666 9.57 -17.79 16.28
N GLY A 667 9.76 -16.64 15.66
CA GLY A 667 11.06 -16.12 15.34
C GLY A 667 11.05 -14.60 15.37
N GLN A 668 12.17 -14.01 15.71
CA GLN A 668 12.34 -12.56 15.78
C GLN A 668 13.20 -12.06 14.63
N SER A 669 12.76 -10.98 14.02
CA SER A 669 13.52 -10.23 13.02
C SER A 669 13.83 -8.85 13.57
N PRO A 670 15.08 -8.55 13.95
CA PRO A 670 15.47 -7.21 14.37
C PRO A 670 15.27 -6.18 13.28
N GLY A 671 14.72 -5.02 13.67
CA GLY A 671 14.69 -3.85 12.81
C GLY A 671 16.06 -3.15 12.77
N ASP A 672 16.23 -2.25 11.82
CA ASP A 672 17.49 -1.57 11.57
C ASP A 672 17.94 -0.74 12.79
N GLY A 673 19.21 -0.82 13.12
CA GLY A 673 19.87 0.08 14.06
C GLY A 673 20.02 1.49 13.50
N ARG A 674 20.80 2.34 14.20
CA ARG A 674 21.10 3.69 13.75
C ARG A 674 21.74 3.67 12.37
N ALA A 675 21.22 4.55 11.47
CA ALA A 675 21.68 4.62 10.09
C ALA A 675 21.79 6.06 9.61
N LEU A 676 22.86 6.34 8.86
CA LEU A 676 23.12 7.63 8.23
C LEU A 676 23.06 7.48 6.71
N TYR A 677 22.36 8.40 6.04
CA TYR A 677 22.28 8.46 4.59
C TYR A 677 22.60 9.87 4.11
N VAL A 678 23.34 9.98 3.02
CA VAL A 678 23.63 11.23 2.33
C VAL A 678 23.15 11.10 0.90
N THR A 679 22.33 12.05 0.47
CA THR A 679 21.76 12.09 -0.88
C THR A 679 22.16 13.40 -1.56
N LEU A 680 22.67 13.31 -2.78
CA LEU A 680 22.83 14.43 -3.68
C LEU A 680 21.74 14.34 -4.74
N SER A 681 20.93 15.39 -4.84
CA SER A 681 19.85 15.50 -5.83
C SER A 681 20.12 16.68 -6.75
N TRP A 682 19.70 16.58 -8.01
CA TRP A 682 19.75 17.68 -8.97
C TRP A 682 18.60 17.61 -9.95
N GLY A 683 18.11 18.79 -10.33
CA GLY A 683 17.10 18.98 -11.38
C GLY A 683 17.67 19.67 -12.60
N TRP A 684 17.02 19.60 -13.75
CA TRP A 684 17.33 20.30 -14.98
C TRP A 684 16.09 20.58 -15.81
#